data_c27042a33fe113a8fd8b79121e6cfb63
#
_entry.id   c27042a33fe113a8fd8b79121e6cfb63
#
_cell.length_a   1.000
_cell.length_b   1.000
_cell.length_c   1.000
_cell.angle_alpha   90.00
_cell.angle_beta   90.00
_cell.angle_gamma   90.00
#
_symmetry.space_group_name_H-M   'P 1'
#
loop_
_entity.id
_entity.type
_entity.pdbx_description
1 polymer ?
#
loop_
_entity_poly.entity_id
_entity_poly.type
_entity_poly.pdbx_seq_one_letter_code
_entity_poly.pdbx_strand_id
1 'polypeptide(L)'
;MCKKIYAYGMDGFIVPMMKKFVAEGCLPNFERMLKSGTVNQTFPSFPVWTPTNWATLSTGAHTGTHGVTRWRVEVAPGERINSFDGRAPNAERIWNALERTGKTSVAVHYPAAHPSGIKSGFVVDGFGHPGHASTDYEVASCQAYTTSDQVATVEMDHDGTAVRRTQRSVQPIPVLRPAVGWENLPSSQSPPLESVIEIHARLGGDVNTFHLLVIDSRGKGYDCVQICRGKDGEGKIAETKVGQWSDWAIEPFQIDGRKQEASIRFKLIELTPDGKDLKLYRSQVTYADGFTYPDDLAAELIERFGPYQEHASMTPYTSGMADFDTALEECEYQGIWFADVANYMLRERGCSFFICHWHLFDYLNHIHLNDVDPVCPGYDPDNADTAMDYFRWAYQVGDRILGRIWEAADDETYVGVLGDHGAYPDIRIANIRKFLVDQGFTILKDGAEGVERDEVLEKDIDWERTRAYLKDDKGFDIYINTELGAAFDEIERELLLALRTWVDEGVGRTPIAIALPKRDAYLLGQWGDQCGDVIFAWDHGYVSGYYGQWKGIVGGGAAGAPEVYGAHHGGFLPTRNEDISSSFGTMLLAGPGIKKGYERDYDSHGYIHAADVVPTFCHILDTAPPAQNQGTIAHDLFEGNEMMRERDGS
;
A
#
# COMPACT_ATOMS: atom_id res chain seq x y z
N MET A 1 6.86 29.18 -20.56
CA MET A 1 6.96 27.72 -20.58
C MET A 1 6.31 27.19 -19.30
N CYS A 2 5.67 26.02 -19.33
CA CYS A 2 4.84 25.57 -18.21
C CYS A 2 5.62 24.56 -17.37
N LYS A 3 5.96 24.92 -16.13
CA LYS A 3 6.60 24.03 -15.16
C LYS A 3 5.75 22.78 -14.95
N LYS A 4 6.39 21.63 -14.86
CA LYS A 4 5.75 20.32 -14.69
C LYS A 4 6.37 19.59 -13.50
N ILE A 5 5.55 18.90 -12.71
CA ILE A 5 6.03 18.07 -11.61
C ILE A 5 5.55 16.64 -11.80
N TYR A 6 6.50 15.70 -11.77
CA TYR A 6 6.27 14.29 -11.49
C TYR A 6 6.41 14.08 -9.98
N ALA A 7 5.33 13.80 -9.28
CA ALA A 7 5.35 13.41 -7.87
C ALA A 7 5.07 11.90 -7.78
N TYR A 8 6.12 11.09 -7.97
CA TYR A 8 5.99 9.65 -7.96
C TYR A 8 5.97 9.13 -6.51
N GLY A 9 4.82 8.67 -6.06
CA GLY A 9 4.61 8.13 -4.72
C GLY A 9 5.08 6.68 -4.63
N MET A 10 6.01 6.39 -3.74
CA MET A 10 6.55 5.08 -3.41
C MET A 10 6.28 4.81 -1.93
N ASP A 11 5.21 4.07 -1.65
CA ASP A 11 4.78 3.74 -0.29
C ASP A 11 5.83 2.90 0.44
N GLY A 12 6.10 3.25 1.69
CA GLY A 12 7.06 2.52 2.51
C GLY A 12 8.54 2.67 2.10
N PHE A 13 8.89 3.66 1.26
CA PHE A 13 10.25 3.85 0.74
C PHE A 13 11.23 4.30 1.82
N ILE A 14 12.31 3.54 2.05
CA ILE A 14 13.32 3.79 3.08
C ILE A 14 14.59 4.39 2.47
N VAL A 15 14.87 5.68 2.76
CA VAL A 15 16.04 6.41 2.23
C VAL A 15 17.38 5.76 2.61
N PRO A 16 17.64 5.35 3.86
CA PRO A 16 18.88 4.65 4.23
C PRO A 16 19.14 3.41 3.35
N MET A 17 18.12 2.59 3.11
CA MET A 17 18.23 1.39 2.27
C MET A 17 18.52 1.74 0.81
N MET A 18 17.86 2.75 0.25
CA MET A 18 18.18 3.27 -1.09
C MET A 18 19.64 3.72 -1.19
N LYS A 19 20.12 4.49 -0.20
CA LYS A 19 21.52 4.96 -0.19
C LYS A 19 22.51 3.78 -0.15
N LYS A 20 22.23 2.72 0.62
CA LYS A 20 23.01 1.50 0.65
C LYS A 20 23.13 0.90 -0.75
N PHE A 21 22.04 0.72 -1.47
CA PHE A 21 22.05 0.13 -2.80
C PHE A 21 22.64 1.05 -3.87
N VAL A 22 22.54 2.37 -3.72
CA VAL A 22 23.30 3.32 -4.55
C VAL A 22 24.80 3.16 -4.34
N ALA A 23 25.26 3.01 -3.10
CA ALA A 23 26.67 2.78 -2.79
C ALA A 23 27.19 1.43 -3.33
N GLU A 24 26.32 0.43 -3.47
CA GLU A 24 26.61 -0.84 -4.14
C GLU A 24 26.66 -0.72 -5.68
N GLY A 25 26.24 0.43 -6.23
CA GLY A 25 26.30 0.71 -7.68
C GLY A 25 25.16 0.09 -8.50
N CYS A 26 24.09 -0.39 -7.86
CA CYS A 26 22.99 -1.07 -8.56
C CYS A 26 21.76 -0.19 -8.85
N LEU A 27 21.78 1.11 -8.47
CA LEU A 27 20.67 2.06 -8.65
C LEU A 27 21.14 3.34 -9.40
N PRO A 28 21.42 3.29 -10.71
CA PRO A 28 22.00 4.40 -11.46
C PRO A 28 21.08 5.65 -11.55
N ASN A 29 19.76 5.46 -11.58
CA ASN A 29 18.80 6.57 -11.67
C ASN A 29 18.61 7.27 -10.32
N PHE A 30 18.59 6.53 -9.21
CA PHE A 30 18.67 7.12 -7.88
C PHE A 30 20.02 7.79 -7.63
N GLU A 31 21.12 7.22 -8.11
CA GLU A 31 22.43 7.90 -8.07
C GLU A 31 22.40 9.22 -8.83
N ARG A 32 21.76 9.26 -10.00
CA ARG A 32 21.49 10.51 -10.73
C ARG A 32 20.67 11.48 -9.88
N MET A 33 19.61 11.03 -9.22
CA MET A 33 18.78 11.86 -8.32
C MET A 33 19.61 12.44 -7.19
N LEU A 34 20.45 11.64 -6.51
CA LEU A 34 21.35 12.08 -5.46
C LEU A 34 22.31 13.19 -5.93
N LYS A 35 22.81 13.10 -7.17
CA LYS A 35 23.78 14.05 -7.73
C LYS A 35 23.13 15.31 -8.28
N SER A 36 21.93 15.23 -8.84
CA SER A 36 21.26 16.32 -9.57
C SER A 36 20.17 17.04 -8.77
N GLY A 37 19.83 16.56 -7.58
CA GLY A 37 18.74 17.07 -6.76
C GLY A 37 19.04 17.03 -5.28
N THR A 38 17.96 16.98 -4.49
CA THR A 38 17.97 16.90 -3.02
C THR A 38 17.43 15.57 -2.54
N VAL A 39 17.95 15.10 -1.42
CA VAL A 39 17.51 13.88 -0.75
C VAL A 39 17.15 14.19 0.68
N ASN A 40 15.89 13.94 1.05
CA ASN A 40 15.41 14.26 2.38
C ASN A 40 14.53 13.14 2.93
N GLN A 41 14.67 12.85 4.20
CA GLN A 41 13.67 12.15 4.98
C GLN A 41 12.63 13.14 5.47
N THR A 42 11.36 12.81 5.37
CA THR A 42 10.26 13.65 5.87
C THR A 42 9.74 13.12 7.19
N PHE A 43 9.39 14.03 8.09
CA PHE A 43 8.70 13.69 9.34
C PHE A 43 7.23 13.40 9.02
N PRO A 44 6.78 12.14 9.16
CA PRO A 44 5.41 11.77 8.82
C PRO A 44 4.41 12.32 9.83
N SER A 45 3.17 12.46 9.42
CA SER A 45 2.05 12.77 10.32
C SER A 45 1.78 11.59 11.24
N PHE A 46 1.40 11.89 12.48
CA PHE A 46 0.91 10.89 13.42
C PHE A 46 -0.62 10.68 13.25
N PRO A 47 -1.12 9.43 13.26
CA PRO A 47 -0.37 8.16 13.22
C PRO A 47 0.37 7.96 11.90
N VAL A 48 1.46 7.19 11.95
CA VAL A 48 2.30 6.90 10.78
C VAL A 48 1.60 5.82 9.94
N TRP A 49 0.45 6.13 9.39
CA TRP A 49 -0.35 5.24 8.54
C TRP A 49 -0.50 5.76 7.14
N THR A 50 -0.55 4.85 6.19
CA THR A 50 -0.73 5.10 4.76
C THR A 50 -1.86 6.10 4.48
N PRO A 51 -3.14 5.87 4.89
CA PRO A 51 -4.21 6.82 4.56
C PRO A 51 -4.00 8.20 5.17
N THR A 52 -3.46 8.28 6.39
CA THR A 52 -3.18 9.55 7.08
C THR A 52 -2.10 10.35 6.35
N ASN A 53 -1.00 9.69 5.99
CA ASN A 53 0.14 10.38 5.40
C ASN A 53 -0.10 10.74 3.93
N TRP A 54 -0.76 9.89 3.13
CA TRP A 54 -1.18 10.29 1.78
C TRP A 54 -2.21 11.43 1.79
N ALA A 55 -3.11 11.48 2.80
CA ALA A 55 -3.98 12.65 2.98
C ALA A 55 -3.17 13.92 3.29
N THR A 56 -2.16 13.83 4.16
CA THR A 56 -1.24 14.94 4.44
C THR A 56 -0.47 15.37 3.18
N LEU A 57 0.10 14.41 2.42
CA LEU A 57 0.87 14.65 1.19
C LEU A 57 0.03 15.22 0.03
N SER A 58 -1.30 15.17 0.11
CA SER A 58 -2.19 15.77 -0.90
C SER A 58 -2.82 17.09 -0.45
N THR A 59 -2.91 17.35 0.86
CA THR A 59 -3.61 18.53 1.41
C THR A 59 -2.66 19.57 2.00
N GLY A 60 -1.46 19.17 2.42
CA GLY A 60 -0.56 20.01 3.22
C GLY A 60 -1.11 20.33 4.61
N ALA A 61 -2.10 19.59 5.09
CA ALA A 61 -2.75 19.80 6.39
C ALA A 61 -2.36 18.70 7.38
N HIS A 62 -2.36 19.02 8.67
CA HIS A 62 -2.17 18.04 9.73
C HIS A 62 -3.40 17.13 9.89
N THR A 63 -3.20 15.99 10.51
CA THR A 63 -4.20 14.94 10.72
C THR A 63 -5.51 15.46 11.32
N GLY A 64 -5.44 16.33 12.34
CA GLY A 64 -6.63 16.92 12.95
C GLY A 64 -7.44 17.84 12.03
N THR A 65 -6.81 18.42 10.99
CA THR A 65 -7.48 19.27 10.00
C THR A 65 -8.10 18.46 8.88
N HIS A 66 -7.34 17.53 8.26
CA HIS A 66 -7.92 16.71 7.20
C HIS A 66 -8.81 15.57 7.73
N GLY A 67 -8.74 15.23 9.02
CA GLY A 67 -9.63 14.29 9.68
C GLY A 67 -9.40 12.81 9.39
N VAL A 68 -8.41 12.46 8.58
CA VAL A 68 -8.06 11.06 8.29
C VAL A 68 -7.14 10.52 9.39
N THR A 69 -7.75 10.08 10.48
CA THR A 69 -7.06 9.64 11.71
C THR A 69 -6.88 8.13 11.79
N ARG A 70 -7.57 7.36 10.94
CA ARG A 70 -7.62 5.90 10.97
C ARG A 70 -8.07 5.33 9.62
N TRP A 71 -8.17 3.99 9.52
CA TRP A 71 -8.58 3.28 8.31
C TRP A 71 -10.04 3.51 7.90
N ARG A 72 -10.91 3.85 8.87
CA ARG A 72 -12.31 4.20 8.63
C ARG A 72 -12.68 5.43 9.42
N VAL A 73 -13.17 6.45 8.74
CA VAL A 73 -13.60 7.71 9.34
C VAL A 73 -15.11 7.89 9.22
N GLU A 74 -15.69 8.62 10.14
CA GLU A 74 -17.10 8.96 10.12
C GLU A 74 -17.32 10.26 9.35
N VAL A 75 -18.03 10.20 8.24
CA VAL A 75 -18.31 11.37 7.36
C VAL A 75 -19.68 12.00 7.65
N ALA A 76 -20.58 11.25 8.26
CA ALA A 76 -21.86 11.72 8.80
C ALA A 76 -22.23 10.82 9.99
N PRO A 77 -23.12 11.25 10.90
CA PRO A 77 -23.52 10.46 12.05
C PRO A 77 -23.94 9.03 11.66
N GLY A 78 -23.16 8.04 12.08
CA GLY A 78 -23.37 6.62 11.78
C GLY A 78 -22.92 6.16 10.37
N GLU A 79 -22.40 7.05 9.52
CA GLU A 79 -21.83 6.68 8.22
C GLU A 79 -20.30 6.63 8.31
N ARG A 80 -19.76 5.44 8.37
CA ARG A 80 -18.33 5.18 8.34
C ARG A 80 -17.90 4.74 6.95
N ILE A 81 -16.87 5.40 6.40
CA ILE A 81 -16.29 5.08 5.11
C ILE A 81 -14.81 4.71 5.26
N ASN A 82 -14.27 4.03 4.25
CA ASN A 82 -12.84 3.78 4.15
C ASN A 82 -12.10 5.11 3.96
N SER A 83 -10.95 5.27 4.59
CA SER A 83 -10.13 6.49 4.51
C SER A 83 -9.47 6.71 3.14
N PHE A 84 -9.51 5.70 2.27
CA PHE A 84 -9.12 5.85 0.85
C PHE A 84 -10.26 6.40 -0.05
N ASP A 85 -11.46 6.57 0.48
CA ASP A 85 -12.54 7.29 -0.20
C ASP A 85 -12.25 8.78 -0.24
N GLY A 86 -12.42 9.41 -1.39
CA GLY A 86 -12.20 10.84 -1.59
C GLY A 86 -13.09 11.77 -0.74
N ARG A 87 -14.11 11.23 -0.08
CA ARG A 87 -14.95 11.98 0.90
C ARG A 87 -14.34 12.03 2.29
N ALA A 88 -13.32 11.19 2.56
CA ALA A 88 -12.72 11.10 3.89
C ALA A 88 -11.91 12.36 4.29
N PRO A 89 -11.02 12.93 3.47
CA PRO A 89 -10.30 14.13 3.84
C PRO A 89 -11.18 15.39 3.80
N ASN A 90 -11.23 16.13 4.90
CA ASN A 90 -11.98 17.39 5.03
C ASN A 90 -11.21 18.63 4.56
N ALA A 91 -10.05 18.47 3.91
CA ALA A 91 -9.23 19.54 3.42
C ALA A 91 -9.13 19.54 1.89
N GLU A 92 -8.94 20.71 1.30
CA GLU A 92 -8.67 20.86 -0.12
C GLU A 92 -7.38 20.16 -0.50
N ARG A 93 -7.36 19.46 -1.65
CA ARG A 93 -6.16 18.78 -2.15
C ARG A 93 -5.42 19.64 -3.16
N ILE A 94 -4.15 19.32 -3.39
CA ILE A 94 -3.28 20.03 -4.33
C ILE A 94 -3.89 20.12 -5.73
N TRP A 95 -4.52 19.08 -6.25
CA TRP A 95 -5.15 19.10 -7.58
C TRP A 95 -6.32 20.08 -7.68
N ASN A 96 -7.09 20.27 -6.60
CA ASN A 96 -8.15 21.29 -6.57
C ASN A 96 -7.57 22.71 -6.49
N ALA A 97 -6.46 22.88 -5.74
CA ALA A 97 -5.75 24.15 -5.66
C ALA A 97 -5.13 24.55 -7.03
N LEU A 98 -4.58 23.60 -7.77
CA LEU A 98 -4.04 23.78 -9.12
C LEU A 98 -5.15 24.16 -10.12
N GLU A 99 -6.30 23.50 -10.05
CA GLU A 99 -7.45 23.79 -10.90
C GLU A 99 -7.95 25.23 -10.72
N ARG A 100 -7.94 25.77 -9.48
CA ARG A 100 -8.28 27.19 -9.22
C ARG A 100 -7.40 28.18 -9.97
N THR A 101 -6.19 27.79 -10.35
CA THR A 101 -5.26 28.62 -11.11
C THR A 101 -5.17 28.24 -12.59
N GLY A 102 -6.11 27.42 -13.06
CA GLY A 102 -6.21 26.99 -14.46
C GLY A 102 -5.17 25.94 -14.88
N LYS A 103 -4.54 25.26 -13.91
CA LYS A 103 -3.62 24.16 -14.17
C LYS A 103 -4.36 22.83 -14.08
N THR A 104 -3.97 21.88 -14.93
CA THR A 104 -4.50 20.52 -14.93
C THR A 104 -3.54 19.57 -14.24
N SER A 105 -4.11 18.56 -13.60
CA SER A 105 -3.39 17.52 -12.90
C SER A 105 -3.93 16.13 -13.25
N VAL A 106 -3.15 15.12 -12.99
CA VAL A 106 -3.57 13.72 -13.03
C VAL A 106 -3.16 13.01 -11.74
N ALA A 107 -4.11 12.34 -11.12
CA ALA A 107 -3.89 11.46 -9.99
C ALA A 107 -4.08 10.01 -10.45
N VAL A 108 -3.08 9.15 -10.21
CA VAL A 108 -3.09 7.75 -10.64
C VAL A 108 -2.96 6.86 -9.41
N HIS A 109 -3.95 6.01 -9.18
CA HIS A 109 -3.95 5.05 -8.07
C HIS A 109 -3.67 5.72 -6.71
N TYR A 110 -4.10 6.97 -6.53
CA TYR A 110 -3.76 7.77 -5.36
C TYR A 110 -4.86 7.67 -4.30
N PRO A 111 -4.50 7.40 -3.03
CA PRO A 111 -5.47 7.31 -1.93
C PRO A 111 -6.35 8.53 -1.83
N ALA A 112 -7.65 8.32 -1.68
CA ALA A 112 -8.66 9.36 -1.58
C ALA A 112 -8.74 10.34 -2.80
N ALA A 113 -8.31 9.90 -3.98
CA ALA A 113 -8.46 10.69 -5.20
C ALA A 113 -9.82 10.48 -5.90
N HIS A 114 -10.67 9.55 -5.46
CA HIS A 114 -12.02 9.40 -6.00
C HIS A 114 -13.08 9.31 -4.89
N PRO A 115 -14.15 10.11 -4.93
CA PRO A 115 -14.36 11.25 -5.82
C PRO A 115 -13.39 12.41 -5.53
N SER A 116 -12.74 12.91 -6.58
CA SER A 116 -11.66 13.90 -6.46
C SER A 116 -12.14 15.35 -6.33
N GLY A 117 -13.34 15.62 -6.80
CA GLY A 117 -13.82 16.99 -7.04
C GLY A 117 -13.15 17.69 -8.23
N ILE A 118 -12.26 17.03 -8.96
CA ILE A 118 -11.63 17.53 -10.19
C ILE A 118 -12.70 17.70 -11.28
N LYS A 119 -12.67 18.85 -11.97
CA LYS A 119 -13.57 19.15 -13.09
C LYS A 119 -12.85 19.22 -14.43
N SER A 120 -11.58 19.61 -14.44
CA SER A 120 -10.77 19.79 -15.64
C SER A 120 -9.44 19.03 -15.63
N GLY A 121 -9.25 18.11 -14.69
CA GLY A 121 -8.09 17.21 -14.62
C GLY A 121 -8.47 15.76 -14.88
N PHE A 122 -7.61 14.85 -14.46
CA PHE A 122 -7.73 13.42 -14.72
C PHE A 122 -7.54 12.60 -13.44
N VAL A 123 -8.27 11.49 -13.36
CA VAL A 123 -8.09 10.49 -12.31
C VAL A 123 -8.04 9.10 -12.95
N VAL A 124 -7.08 8.30 -12.55
CA VAL A 124 -7.01 6.89 -12.88
C VAL A 124 -7.06 6.14 -11.57
N ASP A 125 -8.15 5.43 -11.29
CA ASP A 125 -8.38 4.77 -10.02
C ASP A 125 -8.04 5.68 -8.81
N GLY A 126 -8.98 6.02 -8.03
CA GLY A 126 -8.81 7.00 -6.96
C GLY A 126 -8.71 6.41 -5.57
N PHE A 127 -8.74 5.09 -5.43
CA PHE A 127 -8.65 4.46 -4.11
C PHE A 127 -7.21 4.15 -3.70
N GLY A 128 -6.34 3.77 -4.64
CA GLY A 128 -4.90 3.66 -4.45
C GLY A 128 -4.43 2.62 -3.46
N HIS A 129 -5.29 1.73 -2.97
CA HIS A 129 -4.88 0.68 -2.04
C HIS A 129 -5.45 -0.68 -2.41
N PRO A 130 -4.58 -1.66 -2.72
CA PRO A 130 -4.98 -3.02 -2.97
C PRO A 130 -5.59 -3.68 -1.73
N GLY A 131 -6.56 -4.57 -1.94
CA GLY A 131 -7.17 -5.38 -0.88
C GLY A 131 -8.28 -4.71 -0.07
N HIS A 132 -8.62 -3.47 -0.35
CA HIS A 132 -9.78 -2.82 0.26
C HIS A 132 -11.07 -3.16 -0.49
N ALA A 133 -12.20 -3.17 0.23
CA ALA A 133 -13.53 -3.46 -0.32
C ALA A 133 -14.01 -2.47 -1.39
N SER A 134 -13.22 -1.43 -1.61
CA SER A 134 -13.40 -0.41 -2.64
C SER A 134 -12.66 -0.69 -3.94
N THR A 135 -12.09 -1.87 -4.12
CA THR A 135 -11.55 -2.31 -5.41
C THR A 135 -12.70 -2.59 -6.37
N ASP A 136 -13.30 -1.52 -6.84
CA ASP A 136 -14.48 -1.61 -7.72
C ASP A 136 -14.13 -2.08 -9.13
N TYR A 137 -12.84 -2.13 -9.45
CA TYR A 137 -12.36 -2.49 -10.80
C TYR A 137 -11.86 -3.94 -10.89
N GLU A 138 -11.88 -4.68 -9.78
CA GLU A 138 -11.55 -6.09 -9.76
C GLU A 138 -12.77 -6.96 -10.10
N VAL A 139 -12.68 -7.72 -11.19
CA VAL A 139 -13.65 -8.77 -11.52
C VAL A 139 -13.36 -10.03 -10.73
N ALA A 140 -12.08 -10.43 -10.65
CA ALA A 140 -11.63 -11.58 -9.88
C ALA A 140 -10.17 -11.40 -9.43
N SER A 141 -9.88 -11.72 -8.17
CA SER A 141 -8.52 -11.67 -7.60
C SER A 141 -7.57 -12.62 -8.32
N CYS A 142 -6.27 -12.34 -8.29
CA CYS A 142 -5.25 -13.26 -8.81
C CYS A 142 -5.40 -14.67 -8.24
N GLN A 143 -5.02 -15.68 -9.01
CA GLN A 143 -5.24 -17.08 -8.65
C GLN A 143 -4.22 -18.00 -9.32
N ALA A 144 -3.76 -19.04 -8.61
CA ALA A 144 -3.05 -20.14 -9.22
C ALA A 144 -3.93 -21.38 -9.35
N TYR A 145 -3.66 -22.20 -10.36
CA TYR A 145 -4.34 -23.44 -10.65
C TYR A 145 -3.30 -24.57 -10.74
N THR A 146 -3.59 -25.72 -10.16
CA THR A 146 -2.66 -26.86 -10.19
C THR A 146 -3.39 -28.19 -10.39
N THR A 147 -2.72 -29.12 -11.08
CA THR A 147 -3.14 -30.52 -11.18
C THR A 147 -2.64 -31.37 -10.00
N SER A 148 -1.72 -30.82 -9.19
CA SER A 148 -1.21 -31.47 -7.98
C SER A 148 -2.24 -31.45 -6.84
N ASP A 149 -2.16 -32.43 -5.94
CA ASP A 149 -2.93 -32.45 -4.69
C ASP A 149 -2.43 -31.41 -3.66
N GLN A 150 -1.30 -30.76 -3.92
CA GLN A 150 -0.74 -29.71 -3.07
C GLN A 150 -1.49 -28.40 -3.28
N VAL A 151 -2.52 -28.19 -2.50
CA VAL A 151 -3.28 -26.95 -2.46
C VAL A 151 -2.83 -26.09 -1.28
N ALA A 152 -2.60 -24.81 -1.53
CA ALA A 152 -2.35 -23.85 -0.47
C ALA A 152 -3.65 -23.12 -0.13
N THR A 153 -3.83 -22.82 1.15
CA THR A 153 -4.91 -21.96 1.64
C THR A 153 -4.26 -20.79 2.37
N VAL A 154 -4.74 -19.59 2.11
CA VAL A 154 -4.31 -18.38 2.79
C VAL A 154 -5.49 -17.78 3.51
N GLU A 155 -5.27 -17.34 4.73
CA GLU A 155 -6.19 -16.46 5.41
C GLU A 155 -5.96 -15.05 4.89
N MET A 156 -6.88 -14.53 4.11
CA MET A 156 -6.82 -13.15 3.63
C MET A 156 -7.60 -12.25 4.58
N ASP A 157 -6.93 -11.22 5.06
CA ASP A 157 -7.57 -10.12 5.77
C ASP A 157 -8.14 -9.15 4.74
N HIS A 158 -9.43 -9.03 4.69
CA HIS A 158 -10.09 -8.00 3.91
C HIS A 158 -10.37 -6.81 4.83
N ASP A 159 -9.61 -5.73 4.61
CA ASP A 159 -9.90 -4.34 5.00
C ASP A 159 -10.03 -4.02 6.51
N GLY A 160 -9.25 -4.67 7.35
CA GLY A 160 -9.24 -4.34 8.78
C GLY A 160 -10.56 -4.63 9.50
N THR A 161 -11.45 -5.37 8.88
CA THR A 161 -12.56 -6.04 9.56
C THR A 161 -12.10 -7.45 9.92
N ALA A 162 -12.26 -7.85 11.15
CA ALA A 162 -11.81 -9.13 11.72
C ALA A 162 -12.51 -10.38 11.11
N VAL A 163 -12.88 -10.34 9.85
CA VAL A 163 -13.45 -11.48 9.14
C VAL A 163 -12.37 -12.10 8.29
N ARG A 164 -11.58 -12.96 8.91
CA ARG A 164 -10.67 -13.86 8.19
C ARG A 164 -11.47 -14.72 7.22
N ARG A 165 -11.24 -14.55 5.93
CA ARG A 165 -11.74 -15.46 4.91
C ARG A 165 -10.61 -16.39 4.51
N THR A 166 -10.76 -17.67 4.82
CA THR A 166 -9.89 -18.71 4.27
C THR A 166 -10.20 -18.82 2.77
N GLN A 167 -9.29 -18.38 1.93
CA GLN A 167 -9.39 -18.52 0.49
C GLN A 167 -8.33 -19.49 0.00
N ARG A 168 -8.70 -20.40 -0.90
CA ARG A 168 -7.70 -21.21 -1.58
C ARG A 168 -6.91 -20.34 -2.54
N SER A 169 -5.65 -20.13 -2.23
CA SER A 169 -4.72 -19.38 -3.09
C SER A 169 -4.32 -20.20 -4.31
N VAL A 170 -4.19 -21.53 -4.15
CA VAL A 170 -3.92 -22.45 -5.25
C VAL A 170 -5.12 -23.40 -5.39
N GLN A 171 -5.82 -23.32 -6.53
CA GLN A 171 -6.99 -24.13 -6.80
C GLN A 171 -6.64 -25.42 -7.52
N PRO A 172 -7.12 -26.59 -7.08
CA PRO A 172 -6.99 -27.81 -7.84
C PRO A 172 -7.85 -27.74 -9.10
N ILE A 173 -7.30 -28.22 -10.20
CA ILE A 173 -8.00 -28.42 -11.46
C ILE A 173 -7.94 -29.90 -11.89
N PRO A 174 -8.83 -30.35 -12.79
CA PRO A 174 -8.77 -31.70 -13.31
C PRO A 174 -7.40 -32.05 -13.86
N VAL A 175 -6.91 -33.25 -13.54
CA VAL A 175 -5.66 -33.76 -14.09
C VAL A 175 -5.67 -33.72 -15.61
N LEU A 176 -4.53 -33.48 -16.22
CA LEU A 176 -4.39 -33.43 -17.67
C LEU A 176 -4.77 -34.81 -18.27
N ARG A 177 -5.58 -34.78 -19.29
CA ARG A 177 -6.05 -35.96 -20.03
C ARG A 177 -5.95 -35.71 -21.53
N PRO A 178 -5.94 -36.75 -22.38
CA PRO A 178 -5.93 -36.56 -23.82
C PRO A 178 -7.07 -35.62 -24.29
N ALA A 179 -6.73 -34.66 -25.14
CA ALA A 179 -7.68 -33.69 -25.67
C ALA A 179 -8.72 -34.39 -26.56
N VAL A 180 -10.02 -34.18 -26.28
CA VAL A 180 -11.13 -34.80 -27.00
C VAL A 180 -12.16 -33.74 -27.40
N GLY A 181 -12.62 -33.81 -28.65
CA GLY A 181 -13.65 -32.93 -29.17
C GLY A 181 -13.17 -31.51 -29.43
N TRP A 182 -11.89 -31.33 -29.71
CA TRP A 182 -11.33 -30.05 -30.13
C TRP A 182 -11.37 -29.90 -31.63
N GLU A 183 -11.64 -28.68 -32.08
CA GLU A 183 -11.49 -28.23 -33.45
C GLU A 183 -10.14 -27.50 -33.61
N ASN A 184 -9.59 -27.42 -34.83
CA ASN A 184 -8.40 -26.65 -35.19
C ASN A 184 -7.22 -26.84 -34.22
N LEU A 185 -6.89 -28.11 -33.88
CA LEU A 185 -5.78 -28.40 -32.99
C LEU A 185 -4.46 -27.87 -33.55
N PRO A 186 -3.64 -27.17 -32.76
CA PRO A 186 -2.33 -26.74 -33.17
C PRO A 186 -1.38 -27.93 -33.37
N SER A 187 -0.28 -27.70 -34.07
CA SER A 187 0.78 -28.72 -34.22
C SER A 187 1.38 -29.04 -32.83
N SER A 188 1.42 -30.34 -32.52
CA SER A 188 2.04 -30.84 -31.28
C SER A 188 2.78 -32.15 -31.62
N GLN A 189 3.99 -32.32 -31.05
CA GLN A 189 4.81 -33.52 -31.27
C GLN A 189 4.35 -34.71 -30.43
N SER A 190 3.68 -34.44 -29.32
CA SER A 190 2.98 -35.42 -28.48
C SER A 190 1.47 -35.21 -28.58
N PRO A 191 0.61 -36.21 -28.33
CA PRO A 191 -0.82 -36.04 -28.31
C PRO A 191 -1.22 -34.90 -27.35
N PRO A 192 -1.97 -33.86 -27.79
CA PRO A 192 -2.37 -32.78 -26.90
C PRO A 192 -3.16 -33.24 -25.67
N LEU A 193 -2.96 -32.56 -24.54
CA LEU A 193 -3.71 -32.79 -23.31
C LEU A 193 -4.65 -31.61 -23.06
N GLU A 194 -5.69 -31.84 -22.26
CA GLU A 194 -6.66 -30.81 -21.87
C GLU A 194 -6.90 -30.78 -20.36
N SER A 195 -7.29 -29.62 -19.88
CA SER A 195 -7.93 -29.39 -18.58
C SER A 195 -8.89 -28.20 -18.69
N VAL A 196 -9.39 -27.71 -17.56
CA VAL A 196 -10.34 -26.59 -17.48
C VAL A 196 -10.06 -25.78 -16.22
N ILE A 197 -10.23 -24.47 -16.33
CA ILE A 197 -10.22 -23.54 -15.19
C ILE A 197 -11.54 -22.78 -15.15
N GLU A 198 -11.96 -22.44 -13.94
CA GLU A 198 -13.14 -21.62 -13.68
C GLU A 198 -12.73 -20.33 -12.95
N ILE A 199 -13.21 -19.21 -13.42
CA ILE A 199 -13.00 -17.89 -12.83
C ILE A 199 -14.33 -17.37 -12.33
N HIS A 200 -14.43 -17.24 -11.02
CA HIS A 200 -15.62 -16.74 -10.35
C HIS A 200 -15.56 -15.21 -10.25
N ALA A 201 -16.53 -14.53 -10.81
CA ALA A 201 -16.67 -13.08 -10.67
C ALA A 201 -17.06 -12.73 -9.22
N ARG A 202 -16.47 -11.69 -8.66
CA ARG A 202 -16.79 -11.20 -7.30
C ARG A 202 -18.25 -10.76 -7.19
N LEU A 203 -18.72 -10.04 -8.19
CA LEU A 203 -20.11 -9.60 -8.27
C LEU A 203 -20.96 -10.68 -8.96
N GLY A 204 -22.12 -10.99 -8.40
CA GLY A 204 -23.09 -11.93 -8.93
C GLY A 204 -22.68 -13.41 -8.84
N GLY A 205 -21.39 -13.71 -8.59
CA GLY A 205 -20.90 -15.10 -8.51
C GLY A 205 -20.92 -15.86 -9.84
N ASP A 206 -21.00 -15.17 -10.97
CA ASP A 206 -20.97 -15.79 -12.30
C ASP A 206 -19.66 -16.55 -12.52
N VAL A 207 -19.74 -17.70 -13.17
CA VAL A 207 -18.60 -18.56 -13.47
C VAL A 207 -18.20 -18.42 -14.94
N ASN A 208 -16.96 -18.04 -15.17
CA ASN A 208 -16.37 -17.95 -16.49
C ASN A 208 -15.41 -19.13 -16.70
N THR A 209 -15.76 -20.03 -17.61
CA THR A 209 -14.99 -21.25 -17.87
C THR A 209 -14.03 -21.05 -19.05
N PHE A 210 -12.77 -21.48 -18.87
CA PHE A 210 -11.77 -21.52 -19.92
C PHE A 210 -11.17 -22.92 -20.04
N HIS A 211 -10.94 -23.35 -21.27
CA HIS A 211 -10.32 -24.64 -21.58
C HIS A 211 -8.81 -24.48 -21.76
N LEU A 212 -8.06 -25.36 -21.14
CA LEU A 212 -6.61 -25.44 -21.29
C LEU A 212 -6.28 -26.52 -22.31
N LEU A 213 -5.45 -26.17 -23.30
CA LEU A 213 -4.86 -27.10 -24.25
C LEU A 213 -3.35 -27.11 -24.06
N VAL A 214 -2.81 -28.27 -23.67
CA VAL A 214 -1.40 -28.44 -23.36
C VAL A 214 -0.72 -29.20 -24.50
N ILE A 215 0.36 -28.61 -25.05
CA ILE A 215 1.03 -29.10 -26.25
C ILE A 215 2.53 -29.26 -26.04
N ASP A 216 3.13 -30.19 -26.81
CA ASP A 216 4.55 -30.37 -26.99
C ASP A 216 4.99 -29.64 -28.26
N SER A 217 5.47 -28.40 -28.11
CA SER A 217 5.82 -27.57 -29.26
C SER A 217 7.17 -27.93 -29.89
N ARG A 218 8.01 -28.70 -29.17
CA ARG A 218 9.42 -28.93 -29.55
C ARG A 218 9.82 -30.39 -29.66
N GLY A 219 8.96 -31.35 -29.30
CA GLY A 219 9.30 -32.79 -29.30
C GLY A 219 10.18 -33.20 -28.11
N LYS A 220 10.15 -32.47 -27.02
CA LYS A 220 10.90 -32.72 -25.78
C LYS A 220 10.02 -32.93 -24.57
N GLY A 221 8.74 -33.13 -24.80
CA GLY A 221 7.69 -33.16 -23.80
C GLY A 221 6.86 -31.87 -23.76
N TYR A 222 5.81 -31.87 -22.99
CA TYR A 222 4.88 -30.74 -22.90
C TYR A 222 5.57 -29.48 -22.35
N ASP A 223 5.42 -28.35 -23.05
CA ASP A 223 6.13 -27.10 -22.76
C ASP A 223 5.27 -25.84 -22.93
N CYS A 224 4.03 -25.97 -23.39
CA CYS A 224 3.19 -24.85 -23.74
C CYS A 224 1.72 -25.09 -23.36
N VAL A 225 1.04 -24.05 -22.86
CA VAL A 225 -0.38 -24.05 -22.54
C VAL A 225 -1.07 -22.97 -23.35
N GLN A 226 -2.11 -23.34 -24.08
CA GLN A 226 -3.05 -22.43 -24.72
C GLN A 226 -4.31 -22.34 -23.88
N ILE A 227 -4.84 -21.14 -23.67
CA ILE A 227 -6.08 -20.86 -22.95
C ILE A 227 -7.14 -20.44 -23.97
N CYS A 228 -8.26 -21.15 -23.98
CA CYS A 228 -9.32 -20.99 -24.99
C CYS A 228 -10.69 -20.84 -24.32
N ARG A 229 -11.59 -20.07 -24.93
CA ARG A 229 -12.98 -19.97 -24.45
C ARG A 229 -13.80 -21.23 -24.69
N GLY A 230 -13.47 -21.96 -25.73
CA GLY A 230 -14.09 -23.22 -26.10
C GLY A 230 -13.03 -24.22 -26.52
N LYS A 231 -13.45 -25.39 -26.97
CA LYS A 231 -12.54 -26.42 -27.51
C LYS A 231 -12.21 -26.15 -28.99
N ASP A 232 -11.57 -25.02 -29.24
CA ASP A 232 -11.11 -24.59 -30.55
C ASP A 232 -9.71 -23.96 -30.41
N GLY A 233 -8.70 -24.57 -31.05
CA GLY A 233 -7.31 -24.12 -30.98
C GLY A 233 -7.04 -22.80 -31.71
N GLU A 234 -7.86 -22.41 -32.70
CA GLU A 234 -7.79 -21.09 -33.34
C GLU A 234 -8.42 -20.00 -32.46
N GLY A 235 -9.36 -20.37 -31.58
CA GLY A 235 -10.03 -19.49 -30.63
C GLY A 235 -9.25 -19.27 -29.32
N LYS A 236 -7.91 -19.43 -29.33
CA LYS A 236 -7.09 -19.17 -28.16
C LYS A 236 -7.10 -17.67 -27.79
N ILE A 237 -7.28 -17.38 -26.52
CA ILE A 237 -7.19 -16.03 -25.97
C ILE A 237 -5.79 -15.71 -25.42
N ALA A 238 -5.05 -16.73 -25.00
CA ALA A 238 -3.70 -16.59 -24.47
C ALA A 238 -2.88 -17.86 -24.73
N GLU A 239 -1.56 -17.71 -24.79
CA GLU A 239 -0.59 -18.80 -24.87
C GLU A 239 0.60 -18.48 -23.98
N THR A 240 1.08 -19.48 -23.24
CA THR A 240 2.23 -19.30 -22.35
C THR A 240 3.10 -20.54 -22.31
N LYS A 241 4.40 -20.37 -22.03
CA LYS A 241 5.40 -21.40 -21.80
C LYS A 241 5.96 -21.30 -20.39
N VAL A 242 6.60 -22.36 -19.91
CA VAL A 242 7.19 -22.38 -18.57
C VAL A 242 8.08 -21.15 -18.34
N GLY A 243 7.81 -20.42 -17.26
CA GLY A 243 8.50 -19.19 -16.86
C GLY A 243 8.11 -17.94 -17.65
N GLN A 244 7.15 -18.00 -18.58
CA GLN A 244 6.77 -16.87 -19.43
C GLN A 244 5.33 -16.40 -19.14
N TRP A 245 5.12 -15.07 -19.24
CA TRP A 245 3.79 -14.50 -19.34
C TRP A 245 3.21 -14.70 -20.73
N SER A 246 1.88 -14.87 -20.78
CA SER A 246 1.14 -14.64 -22.01
C SER A 246 1.08 -13.14 -22.34
N ASP A 247 0.71 -12.80 -23.58
CA ASP A 247 0.18 -11.48 -23.86
C ASP A 247 -1.09 -11.22 -23.03
N TRP A 248 -1.44 -9.95 -22.87
CA TRP A 248 -2.71 -9.55 -22.28
C TRP A 248 -3.87 -9.89 -23.22
N ALA A 249 -4.93 -10.44 -22.67
CA ALA A 249 -6.20 -10.61 -23.34
C ALA A 249 -7.24 -9.68 -22.72
N ILE A 250 -8.06 -9.04 -23.56
CA ILE A 250 -9.27 -8.33 -23.14
C ILE A 250 -10.45 -9.16 -23.66
N GLU A 251 -11.26 -9.64 -22.73
CA GLU A 251 -12.26 -10.66 -23.01
C GLU A 251 -13.60 -10.33 -22.34
N PRO A 252 -14.73 -10.70 -22.96
CA PRO A 252 -16.03 -10.55 -22.33
C PRO A 252 -16.22 -11.57 -21.19
N PHE A 253 -16.37 -11.08 -19.96
CA PHE A 253 -16.72 -11.87 -18.78
C PHE A 253 -18.20 -11.74 -18.46
N GLN A 254 -18.81 -12.81 -17.94
CA GLN A 254 -20.11 -12.74 -17.28
C GLN A 254 -19.91 -12.21 -15.86
N ILE A 255 -20.56 -11.10 -15.53
CA ILE A 255 -20.45 -10.42 -14.25
C ILE A 255 -21.84 -9.89 -13.87
N ASP A 256 -22.42 -10.40 -12.80
CA ASP A 256 -23.77 -10.05 -12.33
C ASP A 256 -24.81 -10.13 -13.46
N GLY A 257 -24.77 -11.25 -14.20
CA GLY A 257 -25.67 -11.53 -15.31
C GLY A 257 -25.46 -10.67 -16.58
N ARG A 258 -24.36 -9.90 -16.66
CA ARG A 258 -24.04 -9.04 -17.81
C ARG A 258 -22.69 -9.41 -18.41
N LYS A 259 -22.52 -9.16 -19.71
CA LYS A 259 -21.21 -9.24 -20.35
C LYS A 259 -20.50 -7.90 -20.22
N GLN A 260 -19.27 -7.94 -19.69
CA GLN A 260 -18.39 -6.78 -19.55
C GLN A 260 -16.98 -7.17 -19.96
N GLU A 261 -16.28 -6.26 -20.63
CA GLU A 261 -14.90 -6.48 -21.05
C GLU A 261 -13.97 -6.38 -19.84
N ALA A 262 -13.06 -7.36 -19.70
CA ALA A 262 -12.05 -7.36 -18.65
C ALA A 262 -10.74 -7.92 -19.17
N SER A 263 -9.64 -7.44 -18.60
CA SER A 263 -8.29 -7.82 -18.95
C SER A 263 -7.77 -8.96 -18.07
N ILE A 264 -6.96 -9.83 -18.67
CA ILE A 264 -6.39 -11.01 -18.03
C ILE A 264 -5.10 -11.42 -18.73
N ARG A 265 -4.14 -11.95 -17.98
CA ARG A 265 -2.95 -12.65 -18.51
C ARG A 265 -2.60 -13.84 -17.62
N PHE A 266 -1.75 -14.71 -18.15
CA PHE A 266 -1.35 -15.95 -17.50
C PHE A 266 0.16 -16.13 -17.51
N LYS A 267 0.70 -16.79 -16.48
CA LYS A 267 2.09 -17.26 -16.43
C LYS A 267 2.11 -18.74 -16.10
N LEU A 268 2.79 -19.53 -16.93
CA LEU A 268 2.97 -20.95 -16.67
C LEU A 268 4.16 -21.12 -15.71
N ILE A 269 3.85 -21.39 -14.45
CA ILE A 269 4.85 -21.54 -13.38
C ILE A 269 5.55 -22.91 -13.50
N GLU A 270 4.76 -23.97 -13.72
CA GLU A 270 5.27 -25.34 -13.81
C GLU A 270 4.49 -26.14 -14.84
N LEU A 271 5.21 -26.96 -15.60
CA LEU A 271 4.67 -28.01 -16.45
C LEU A 271 5.71 -29.10 -16.60
N THR A 272 5.42 -30.31 -16.09
CA THR A 272 6.33 -31.43 -16.27
C THR A 272 6.30 -31.95 -17.71
N PRO A 273 7.44 -32.36 -18.29
CA PRO A 273 7.50 -32.83 -19.69
C PRO A 273 6.59 -34.03 -19.98
N ASP A 274 6.22 -34.83 -18.97
CA ASP A 274 5.28 -35.95 -19.08
C ASP A 274 3.81 -35.53 -18.91
N GLY A 275 3.54 -34.26 -18.62
CA GLY A 275 2.20 -33.70 -18.45
C GLY A 275 1.48 -34.15 -17.18
N LYS A 276 2.19 -34.60 -16.12
CA LYS A 276 1.55 -34.98 -14.86
C LYS A 276 1.22 -33.78 -14.00
N ASP A 277 2.18 -32.87 -13.86
CA ASP A 277 2.06 -31.71 -13.00
C ASP A 277 2.01 -30.42 -13.83
N LEU A 278 1.04 -29.57 -13.52
CA LEU A 278 0.87 -28.25 -14.08
C LEU A 278 0.54 -27.28 -12.96
N LYS A 279 1.22 -26.11 -12.98
CA LYS A 279 0.83 -24.95 -12.15
C LYS A 279 0.78 -23.72 -13.04
N LEU A 280 -0.41 -23.16 -13.18
CA LEU A 280 -0.71 -21.98 -13.98
C LEU A 280 -1.13 -20.84 -13.05
N TYR A 281 -0.42 -19.71 -13.11
CA TYR A 281 -0.81 -18.49 -12.43
C TYR A 281 -1.62 -17.60 -13.37
N ARG A 282 -2.60 -16.92 -12.84
CA ARG A 282 -3.45 -15.92 -13.50
C ARG A 282 -3.39 -14.60 -12.73
N SER A 283 -3.11 -13.50 -13.44
CA SER A 283 -3.19 -12.16 -12.86
C SER A 283 -4.59 -11.84 -12.34
N GLN A 284 -4.73 -10.78 -11.58
CA GLN A 284 -6.04 -10.16 -11.33
C GLN A 284 -6.80 -9.99 -12.67
N VAL A 285 -8.12 -10.16 -12.65
CA VAL A 285 -9.01 -9.79 -13.76
C VAL A 285 -9.57 -8.42 -13.45
N THR A 286 -9.25 -7.43 -14.27
CA THR A 286 -9.61 -6.03 -14.08
C THR A 286 -10.55 -5.57 -15.20
N TYR A 287 -11.58 -4.79 -14.87
CA TYR A 287 -12.42 -4.16 -15.89
C TYR A 287 -11.60 -3.38 -16.89
N ALA A 288 -11.98 -3.43 -18.16
CA ALA A 288 -11.32 -2.68 -19.23
C ALA A 288 -11.87 -1.24 -19.39
N ASP A 289 -12.81 -0.84 -18.54
CA ASP A 289 -13.43 0.49 -18.52
C ASP A 289 -13.80 0.91 -17.09
N GLY A 290 -14.30 2.13 -16.95
CA GLY A 290 -14.86 2.66 -15.68
C GLY A 290 -13.85 3.08 -14.63
N PHE A 291 -12.56 2.83 -14.81
CA PHE A 291 -11.52 3.15 -13.81
C PHE A 291 -10.87 4.54 -14.00
N THR A 292 -11.40 5.38 -14.90
CA THR A 292 -10.86 6.71 -15.15
C THR A 292 -11.90 7.82 -15.05
N TYR A 293 -11.42 9.03 -14.80
CA TYR A 293 -12.17 10.27 -15.03
C TYR A 293 -11.34 11.20 -15.94
N PRO A 294 -11.88 11.65 -17.08
CA PRO A 294 -13.15 11.24 -17.67
C PRO A 294 -13.16 9.77 -18.13
N ASP A 295 -14.34 9.19 -18.32
CA ASP A 295 -14.53 7.75 -18.58
C ASP A 295 -13.85 7.27 -19.88
N ASP A 296 -13.81 8.11 -20.92
CA ASP A 296 -13.21 7.80 -22.21
C ASP A 296 -11.68 7.66 -22.19
N LEU A 297 -11.04 8.14 -21.13
CA LEU A 297 -9.59 8.03 -20.96
C LEU A 297 -9.12 6.56 -20.82
N ALA A 298 -9.93 5.68 -20.24
CA ALA A 298 -9.55 4.29 -20.02
C ALA A 298 -9.17 3.57 -21.33
N ALA A 299 -10.00 3.71 -22.36
CA ALA A 299 -9.74 3.09 -23.66
C ALA A 299 -8.45 3.61 -24.30
N GLU A 300 -8.19 4.91 -24.21
CA GLU A 300 -6.97 5.53 -24.73
C GLU A 300 -5.71 5.04 -24.01
N LEU A 301 -5.74 4.91 -22.68
CA LEU A 301 -4.61 4.42 -21.90
C LEU A 301 -4.33 2.94 -22.19
N ILE A 302 -5.38 2.12 -22.32
CA ILE A 302 -5.23 0.71 -22.66
C ILE A 302 -4.64 0.53 -24.05
N GLU A 303 -5.10 1.29 -25.05
CA GLU A 303 -4.57 1.23 -26.42
C GLU A 303 -3.07 1.58 -26.45
N ARG A 304 -2.63 2.54 -25.65
CA ARG A 304 -1.23 3.03 -25.65
C ARG A 304 -0.28 2.19 -24.81
N PHE A 305 -0.71 1.76 -23.63
CA PHE A 305 0.16 1.21 -22.59
C PHE A 305 -0.22 -0.21 -22.15
N GLY A 306 -1.27 -0.77 -22.71
CA GLY A 306 -1.84 -2.04 -22.30
C GLY A 306 -2.80 -1.90 -21.11
N PRO A 307 -3.40 -3.02 -20.68
CA PRO A 307 -4.40 -3.04 -19.62
C PRO A 307 -3.92 -2.48 -18.29
N TYR A 308 -4.80 -1.78 -17.59
CA TYR A 308 -4.56 -1.37 -16.22
C TYR A 308 -4.61 -2.58 -15.28
N GLN A 309 -3.65 -2.69 -14.38
CA GLN A 309 -3.63 -3.67 -13.30
C GLN A 309 -3.79 -2.90 -11.97
N GLU A 310 -4.97 -3.02 -11.36
CA GLU A 310 -5.25 -2.33 -10.09
C GLU A 310 -4.41 -2.91 -8.95
N HIS A 311 -4.36 -4.24 -8.86
CA HIS A 311 -3.84 -4.96 -7.72
C HIS A 311 -2.52 -5.67 -8.06
N ALA A 312 -1.41 -4.94 -8.05
CA ALA A 312 -0.09 -5.55 -8.05
C ALA A 312 0.45 -5.62 -6.62
N SER A 313 0.73 -6.81 -6.13
CA SER A 313 1.17 -7.02 -4.74
C SER A 313 2.08 -8.23 -4.59
N MET A 314 2.65 -8.40 -3.41
CA MET A 314 3.44 -9.60 -3.08
C MET A 314 2.56 -10.79 -2.64
N THR A 315 1.23 -10.67 -2.67
CA THR A 315 0.30 -11.76 -2.34
C THR A 315 0.54 -13.04 -3.15
N PRO A 316 0.82 -13.00 -4.48
CA PRO A 316 1.13 -14.22 -5.22
C PRO A 316 2.30 -15.02 -4.63
N TYR A 317 3.32 -14.32 -4.14
CA TYR A 317 4.49 -14.92 -3.48
C TYR A 317 4.14 -15.44 -2.08
N THR A 318 3.60 -14.61 -1.20
CA THR A 318 3.34 -14.97 0.20
C THR A 318 2.28 -16.06 0.36
N SER A 319 1.38 -16.19 -0.62
CA SER A 319 0.32 -17.20 -0.63
C SER A 319 0.68 -18.48 -1.39
N GLY A 320 1.89 -18.58 -1.92
CA GLY A 320 2.35 -19.74 -2.67
C GLY A 320 1.70 -19.89 -4.05
N MET A 321 1.04 -18.88 -4.59
CA MET A 321 0.50 -18.90 -5.95
C MET A 321 1.60 -18.92 -6.99
N ALA A 322 2.64 -18.10 -6.79
CA ALA A 322 3.77 -17.96 -7.68
C ALA A 322 5.07 -17.75 -6.89
N ASP A 323 6.19 -17.62 -7.58
CA ASP A 323 7.47 -17.23 -7.01
C ASP A 323 7.58 -15.70 -6.80
N PHE A 324 8.65 -15.29 -6.12
CA PHE A 324 8.93 -13.89 -5.86
C PHE A 324 9.06 -13.07 -7.16
N ASP A 325 9.77 -13.62 -8.15
CA ASP A 325 10.00 -12.92 -9.42
C ASP A 325 8.69 -12.62 -10.14
N THR A 326 7.73 -13.55 -10.13
CA THR A 326 6.41 -13.35 -10.75
C THR A 326 5.62 -12.21 -10.07
N ALA A 327 5.63 -12.15 -8.74
CA ALA A 327 4.98 -11.07 -8.01
C ALA A 327 5.67 -9.72 -8.26
N LEU A 328 7.02 -9.73 -8.30
CA LEU A 328 7.81 -8.54 -8.59
C LEU A 328 7.56 -8.01 -10.01
N GLU A 329 7.46 -8.90 -11.01
CA GLU A 329 7.14 -8.54 -12.40
C GLU A 329 5.75 -7.87 -12.53
N GLU A 330 4.76 -8.28 -11.73
CA GLU A 330 3.45 -7.61 -11.70
C GLU A 330 3.56 -6.20 -11.12
N CYS A 331 4.29 -6.03 -10.02
CA CYS A 331 4.54 -4.73 -9.43
C CYS A 331 5.34 -3.81 -10.38
N GLU A 332 6.33 -4.36 -11.10
CA GLU A 332 7.08 -3.61 -12.11
C GLU A 332 6.19 -3.17 -13.27
N TYR A 333 5.35 -4.08 -13.79
CA TYR A 333 4.40 -3.72 -14.84
C TYR A 333 3.52 -2.54 -14.44
N GLN A 334 2.93 -2.58 -13.24
CA GLN A 334 2.11 -1.49 -12.73
C GLN A 334 2.90 -0.18 -12.59
N GLY A 335 4.10 -0.23 -12.00
CA GLY A 335 4.93 0.96 -11.79
C GLY A 335 5.40 1.61 -13.09
N ILE A 336 5.79 0.81 -14.09
CA ILE A 336 6.16 1.31 -15.43
C ILE A 336 4.93 1.88 -16.14
N TRP A 337 3.76 1.22 -16.04
CA TRP A 337 2.52 1.72 -16.59
C TRP A 337 2.16 3.10 -16.01
N PHE A 338 2.33 3.31 -14.70
CA PHE A 338 2.12 4.63 -14.07
C PHE A 338 3.09 5.68 -14.62
N ALA A 339 4.37 5.32 -14.82
CA ALA A 339 5.37 6.22 -15.38
C ALA A 339 5.05 6.60 -16.84
N ASP A 340 4.59 5.65 -17.64
CA ASP A 340 4.17 5.88 -19.03
C ASP A 340 2.94 6.78 -19.12
N VAL A 341 1.95 6.56 -18.25
CA VAL A 341 0.79 7.47 -18.11
C VAL A 341 1.24 8.87 -17.69
N ALA A 342 2.15 8.97 -16.70
CA ALA A 342 2.71 10.26 -16.28
C ALA A 342 3.35 11.02 -17.46
N ASN A 343 4.21 10.33 -18.21
CA ASN A 343 4.89 10.89 -19.37
C ASN A 343 3.89 11.39 -20.42
N TYR A 344 2.89 10.58 -20.74
CA TYR A 344 1.83 10.95 -21.68
C TYR A 344 1.03 12.16 -21.20
N MET A 345 0.56 12.15 -19.96
CA MET A 345 -0.29 13.22 -19.42
C MET A 345 0.44 14.56 -19.31
N LEU A 346 1.71 14.56 -18.89
CA LEU A 346 2.47 15.81 -18.74
C LEU A 346 2.99 16.34 -20.07
N ARG A 347 3.31 15.50 -21.03
CA ARG A 347 3.90 15.91 -22.30
C ARG A 347 2.87 16.15 -23.42
N GLU A 348 1.88 15.29 -23.52
CA GLU A 348 0.93 15.31 -24.64
C GLU A 348 -0.43 15.87 -24.26
N ARG A 349 -0.91 15.64 -23.02
CA ARG A 349 -2.20 16.13 -22.53
C ARG A 349 -2.10 17.45 -21.78
N GLY A 350 -0.88 18.00 -21.60
CA GLY A 350 -0.64 19.33 -21.03
C GLY A 350 -0.89 19.45 -19.53
N CYS A 351 -0.90 18.35 -18.78
CA CYS A 351 -0.94 18.41 -17.32
C CYS A 351 0.32 19.07 -16.76
N SER A 352 0.17 19.85 -15.70
CA SER A 352 1.27 20.46 -14.96
C SER A 352 1.74 19.64 -13.78
N PHE A 353 0.92 18.69 -13.33
CA PHE A 353 1.17 17.92 -12.12
C PHE A 353 0.67 16.48 -12.27
N PHE A 354 1.54 15.55 -11.95
CA PHE A 354 1.23 14.12 -11.80
C PHE A 354 1.52 13.70 -10.37
N ILE A 355 0.63 12.90 -9.79
CA ILE A 355 0.84 12.23 -8.52
C ILE A 355 0.30 10.82 -8.59
N CYS A 356 1.04 9.86 -8.01
CA CYS A 356 0.60 8.47 -7.91
C CYS A 356 0.93 7.87 -6.54
N HIS A 357 0.44 6.65 -6.34
CA HIS A 357 0.78 5.80 -5.21
C HIS A 357 1.15 4.40 -5.73
N TRP A 358 2.37 3.96 -5.47
CA TRP A 358 2.89 2.64 -5.82
C TRP A 358 3.41 1.93 -4.56
N HIS A 359 2.96 0.71 -4.31
CA HIS A 359 2.94 0.14 -2.95
C HIS A 359 4.00 -0.95 -2.67
N LEU A 360 4.91 -1.25 -3.59
CA LEU A 360 5.82 -2.40 -3.49
C LEU A 360 6.69 -2.42 -2.23
N PHE A 361 7.27 -1.27 -1.82
CA PHE A 361 8.21 -1.27 -0.70
C PHE A 361 7.53 -1.53 0.62
N ASP A 362 6.30 -1.03 0.80
CA ASP A 362 5.53 -1.29 2.01
C ASP A 362 5.25 -2.79 2.19
N TYR A 363 4.84 -3.48 1.11
CA TYR A 363 4.69 -4.94 1.16
C TYR A 363 5.97 -5.65 1.60
N LEU A 364 7.12 -5.26 1.05
CA LEU A 364 8.39 -5.91 1.39
C LEU A 364 8.84 -5.59 2.80
N ASN A 365 8.60 -4.37 3.28
CA ASN A 365 8.88 -4.02 4.66
C ASN A 365 8.11 -4.93 5.61
N HIS A 366 6.80 -5.10 5.38
CA HIS A 366 5.98 -5.99 6.19
C HIS A 366 6.44 -7.45 6.16
N ILE A 367 6.93 -7.94 5.02
CA ILE A 367 7.27 -9.35 4.83
C ILE A 367 8.70 -9.66 5.31
N HIS A 368 9.69 -8.80 4.97
CA HIS A 368 11.10 -9.16 5.05
C HIS A 368 11.99 -8.19 5.84
N LEU A 369 11.49 -7.05 6.33
CA LEU A 369 12.35 -6.12 7.06
C LEU A 369 12.90 -6.72 8.36
N ASN A 370 12.14 -7.59 9.03
CA ASN A 370 12.58 -8.35 10.20
C ASN A 370 13.70 -9.35 9.89
N ASP A 371 13.82 -9.81 8.64
CA ASP A 371 14.84 -10.78 8.24
C ASP A 371 16.20 -10.11 8.03
N VAL A 372 16.22 -8.79 7.77
CA VAL A 372 17.43 -8.03 7.45
C VAL A 372 17.89 -7.08 8.55
N ASP A 373 17.05 -6.73 9.51
CA ASP A 373 17.40 -5.81 10.59
C ASP A 373 17.80 -6.57 11.87
N PRO A 374 19.06 -6.45 12.33
CA PRO A 374 19.57 -7.16 13.52
C PRO A 374 18.84 -6.81 14.83
N VAL A 375 18.04 -5.75 14.87
CA VAL A 375 17.25 -5.39 16.05
C VAL A 375 16.08 -6.36 16.28
N CYS A 376 15.68 -7.09 15.26
CA CYS A 376 14.59 -8.06 15.33
C CYS A 376 14.97 -9.31 16.12
N PRO A 377 14.10 -9.78 17.02
CA PRO A 377 14.35 -11.02 17.78
C PRO A 377 14.50 -12.28 16.93
N GLY A 378 13.91 -12.28 15.74
CA GLY A 378 13.93 -13.41 14.78
C GLY A 378 15.02 -13.28 13.71
N TYR A 379 15.88 -12.25 13.78
CA TYR A 379 16.95 -12.06 12.82
C TYR A 379 17.90 -13.27 12.77
N ASP A 380 18.11 -13.77 11.54
CA ASP A 380 19.05 -14.86 11.26
C ASP A 380 20.09 -14.39 10.25
N PRO A 381 21.36 -14.20 10.69
CA PRO A 381 22.41 -13.70 9.80
C PRO A 381 22.68 -14.62 8.59
N ASP A 382 22.37 -15.91 8.69
CA ASP A 382 22.60 -16.87 7.60
C ASP A 382 21.58 -16.67 6.44
N ASN A 383 20.41 -16.10 6.73
CA ASN A 383 19.35 -15.81 5.75
C ASN A 383 19.28 -14.33 5.35
N ALA A 384 19.92 -13.44 6.11
CA ALA A 384 19.80 -11.99 5.92
C ALA A 384 20.25 -11.51 4.53
N ASP A 385 21.30 -12.11 3.97
CA ASP A 385 21.79 -11.75 2.62
C ASP A 385 20.75 -12.09 1.54
N THR A 386 20.07 -13.24 1.66
CA THR A 386 19.00 -13.63 0.73
C THR A 386 17.80 -12.70 0.83
N ALA A 387 17.40 -12.35 2.04
CA ALA A 387 16.30 -11.40 2.26
C ALA A 387 16.66 -9.99 1.76
N MET A 388 17.94 -9.58 1.90
CA MET A 388 18.43 -8.30 1.37
C MET A 388 18.39 -8.27 -0.16
N ASP A 389 18.54 -9.40 -0.85
CA ASP A 389 18.39 -9.48 -2.31
C ASP A 389 16.97 -9.14 -2.76
N TYR A 390 15.93 -9.53 -2.01
CA TYR A 390 14.55 -9.15 -2.32
C TYR A 390 14.37 -7.63 -2.30
N PHE A 391 14.92 -6.94 -1.31
CA PHE A 391 14.94 -5.48 -1.27
C PHE A 391 15.74 -4.89 -2.43
N ARG A 392 16.92 -5.42 -2.71
CA ARG A 392 17.77 -4.95 -3.80
C ARG A 392 17.04 -5.01 -5.15
N TRP A 393 16.37 -6.13 -5.45
CA TRP A 393 15.59 -6.30 -6.69
C TRP A 393 14.40 -5.33 -6.74
N ALA A 394 13.71 -5.12 -5.65
CA ALA A 394 12.61 -4.15 -5.59
C ALA A 394 13.08 -2.70 -5.80
N TYR A 395 14.20 -2.32 -5.17
CA TYR A 395 14.78 -0.99 -5.40
C TYR A 395 15.29 -0.82 -6.83
N GLN A 396 15.76 -1.88 -7.48
CA GLN A 396 16.09 -1.86 -8.90
C GLN A 396 14.85 -1.67 -9.79
N VAL A 397 13.70 -2.22 -9.41
CA VAL A 397 12.42 -1.90 -10.08
C VAL A 397 12.09 -0.43 -9.93
N GLY A 398 12.14 0.13 -8.71
CA GLY A 398 11.96 1.56 -8.48
C GLY A 398 12.93 2.44 -9.27
N ASP A 399 14.18 2.00 -9.41
CA ASP A 399 15.22 2.68 -10.21
C ASP A 399 14.87 2.69 -11.70
N ARG A 400 14.37 1.58 -12.25
CA ARG A 400 13.91 1.53 -13.67
C ARG A 400 12.70 2.42 -13.91
N ILE A 401 11.76 2.47 -12.98
CA ILE A 401 10.61 3.39 -13.02
C ILE A 401 11.09 4.85 -13.05
N LEU A 402 12.01 5.21 -12.17
CA LEU A 402 12.59 6.55 -12.13
C LEU A 402 13.35 6.86 -13.43
N GLY A 403 14.05 5.87 -13.99
CA GLY A 403 14.70 5.96 -15.31
C GLY A 403 13.71 6.29 -16.42
N ARG A 404 12.53 5.63 -16.41
CA ARG A 404 11.46 5.87 -17.37
C ARG A 404 10.90 7.30 -17.30
N ILE A 405 10.83 7.86 -16.11
CA ILE A 405 10.44 9.26 -15.89
C ILE A 405 11.54 10.20 -16.41
N TRP A 406 12.81 9.90 -16.10
CA TRP A 406 13.95 10.72 -16.55
C TRP A 406 14.10 10.81 -18.08
N GLU A 407 13.69 9.77 -18.83
CA GLU A 407 13.71 9.80 -20.30
C GLU A 407 12.79 10.87 -20.89
N ALA A 408 11.74 11.23 -20.14
CA ALA A 408 10.73 12.19 -20.56
C ALA A 408 10.94 13.61 -19.99
N ALA A 409 11.83 13.78 -19.01
CA ALA A 409 12.07 15.05 -18.34
C ALA A 409 12.77 16.05 -19.29
N ASP A 410 12.27 17.28 -19.29
CA ASP A 410 12.83 18.43 -20.01
C ASP A 410 13.35 19.50 -19.02
N ASP A 411 13.86 20.63 -19.55
CA ASP A 411 14.45 21.74 -18.75
C ASP A 411 13.42 22.46 -17.85
N GLU A 412 12.14 22.13 -17.92
CA GLU A 412 11.07 22.70 -17.08
C GLU A 412 10.44 21.65 -16.17
N THR A 413 10.99 20.46 -16.18
CA THR A 413 10.48 19.31 -15.44
C THR A 413 11.14 19.21 -14.07
N TYR A 414 10.31 19.05 -13.05
CA TYR A 414 10.70 18.66 -11.72
C TYR A 414 10.34 17.20 -11.51
N VAL A 415 11.29 16.42 -11.04
CA VAL A 415 11.09 15.00 -10.70
C VAL A 415 11.17 14.86 -9.20
N GLY A 416 10.08 14.41 -8.58
CA GLY A 416 9.97 14.12 -7.17
C GLY A 416 9.66 12.65 -6.92
N VAL A 417 10.30 12.06 -5.91
CA VAL A 417 9.93 10.78 -5.31
C VAL A 417 9.41 11.07 -3.91
N LEU A 418 8.22 10.61 -3.62
CA LEU A 418 7.56 10.78 -2.32
C LEU A 418 7.39 9.42 -1.66
N GLY A 419 7.65 9.35 -0.35
CA GLY A 419 7.25 8.24 0.51
C GLY A 419 6.45 8.83 1.68
N ASP A 420 5.35 8.22 1.99
CA ASP A 420 4.48 8.65 3.08
C ASP A 420 5.05 8.29 4.45
N HIS A 421 5.68 7.13 4.54
CA HIS A 421 6.43 6.60 5.68
C HIS A 421 7.44 5.56 5.20
N GLY A 422 8.21 5.02 6.10
CA GLY A 422 8.95 3.78 5.98
C GLY A 422 8.39 2.75 6.96
N ALA A 423 9.24 1.91 7.56
CA ALA A 423 8.82 0.90 8.53
C ALA A 423 9.87 0.69 9.62
N TYR A 424 9.43 0.11 10.72
CA TYR A 424 10.28 -0.29 11.84
C TYR A 424 9.92 -1.73 12.27
N PRO A 425 10.92 -2.56 12.65
CA PRO A 425 10.68 -3.92 13.07
C PRO A 425 9.77 -4.07 14.28
N ASP A 426 8.91 -5.09 14.24
CA ASP A 426 8.06 -5.47 15.36
C ASP A 426 8.85 -6.32 16.34
N ILE A 427 9.11 -5.76 17.51
CA ILE A 427 9.84 -6.47 18.55
C ILE A 427 8.87 -7.10 19.55
N ARG A 428 7.77 -6.42 19.84
CA ARG A 428 6.74 -6.84 20.80
C ARG A 428 5.35 -6.44 20.36
N ILE A 429 4.39 -7.29 20.66
CA ILE A 429 2.97 -7.06 20.36
C ILE A 429 2.25 -6.75 21.67
N ALA A 430 1.51 -5.64 21.71
CA ALA A 430 0.75 -5.21 22.89
C ALA A 430 -0.74 -5.10 22.58
N ASN A 431 -1.59 -5.69 23.40
CA ASN A 431 -3.04 -5.63 23.25
C ASN A 431 -3.65 -4.57 24.18
N ILE A 432 -3.92 -3.39 23.61
CA ILE A 432 -4.50 -2.26 24.34
C ILE A 432 -5.95 -2.54 24.81
N ARG A 433 -6.74 -3.33 24.06
CA ARG A 433 -8.09 -3.70 24.51
C ARG A 433 -8.05 -4.56 25.76
N LYS A 434 -7.15 -5.56 25.76
CA LYS A 434 -6.95 -6.37 26.96
C LYS A 434 -6.50 -5.51 28.14
N PHE A 435 -5.57 -4.58 27.90
CA PHE A 435 -5.16 -3.63 28.95
C PHE A 435 -6.34 -2.86 29.52
N LEU A 436 -7.21 -2.30 28.68
CA LEU A 436 -8.39 -1.56 29.15
C LEU A 436 -9.36 -2.43 29.96
N VAL A 437 -9.53 -3.70 29.57
CA VAL A 437 -10.34 -4.67 30.32
C VAL A 437 -9.69 -5.02 31.66
N ASP A 438 -8.40 -5.35 31.66
CA ASP A 438 -7.64 -5.71 32.87
C ASP A 438 -7.61 -4.55 33.90
N GLN A 439 -7.59 -3.32 33.42
CA GLN A 439 -7.64 -2.11 34.26
C GLN A 439 -9.07 -1.68 34.62
N GLY A 440 -10.11 -2.38 34.17
CA GLY A 440 -11.50 -2.11 34.49
C GLY A 440 -12.07 -0.85 33.82
N PHE A 441 -11.47 -0.36 32.74
CA PHE A 441 -12.03 0.72 31.92
C PHE A 441 -13.08 0.19 30.95
N THR A 442 -12.83 -0.93 30.30
CA THR A 442 -13.78 -1.65 29.45
C THR A 442 -14.32 -2.87 30.18
N ILE A 443 -15.63 -3.02 30.25
CA ILE A 443 -16.30 -4.15 30.90
C ILE A 443 -16.93 -5.03 29.84
N LEU A 444 -16.67 -6.33 29.93
CA LEU A 444 -17.27 -7.32 29.04
C LEU A 444 -18.55 -7.89 29.64
N LYS A 445 -19.50 -8.28 28.79
CA LYS A 445 -20.71 -9.01 29.18
C LYS A 445 -20.34 -10.39 29.72
N ASP A 446 -21.15 -10.92 30.62
CA ASP A 446 -20.98 -12.28 31.13
C ASP A 446 -21.08 -13.29 29.98
N GLY A 447 -20.08 -14.18 29.88
CA GLY A 447 -20.01 -15.18 28.81
C GLY A 447 -19.66 -14.62 27.42
N ALA A 448 -18.98 -13.47 27.36
CA ALA A 448 -18.53 -12.90 26.10
C ALA A 448 -17.66 -13.87 25.30
N GLU A 449 -18.13 -14.25 24.11
CA GLU A 449 -17.45 -15.22 23.22
C GLU A 449 -16.08 -14.72 22.72
N GLY A 450 -15.89 -13.40 22.69
CA GLY A 450 -14.65 -12.77 22.23
C GLY A 450 -13.42 -13.20 23.05
N VAL A 451 -13.60 -13.41 24.35
CA VAL A 451 -12.52 -13.83 25.26
C VAL A 451 -12.02 -15.24 24.93
N GLU A 452 -12.93 -16.15 24.55
CA GLU A 452 -12.55 -17.53 24.16
C GLU A 452 -11.85 -17.58 22.80
N ARG A 453 -12.12 -16.60 21.94
CA ARG A 453 -11.52 -16.47 20.62
C ARG A 453 -10.31 -15.52 20.58
N ASP A 454 -9.88 -15.06 21.74
CA ASP A 454 -8.87 -13.99 21.83
C ASP A 454 -9.27 -12.68 21.10
N GLU A 455 -10.55 -12.45 20.87
CA GLU A 455 -11.08 -11.31 20.12
C GLU A 455 -12.24 -10.67 20.92
N VAL A 456 -12.16 -9.36 21.14
CA VAL A 456 -13.26 -8.58 21.74
C VAL A 456 -13.96 -7.79 20.68
N LEU A 457 -15.20 -8.14 20.40
CA LEU A 457 -16.05 -7.40 19.48
C LEU A 457 -16.89 -6.37 20.24
N GLU A 458 -17.37 -5.35 19.53
CA GLU A 458 -18.23 -4.30 20.08
C GLU A 458 -19.49 -4.88 20.76
N LYS A 459 -20.04 -5.99 20.24
CA LYS A 459 -21.17 -6.72 20.82
C LYS A 459 -20.89 -7.33 22.19
N ASP A 460 -19.62 -7.59 22.50
CA ASP A 460 -19.18 -8.23 23.76
C ASP A 460 -19.04 -7.20 24.89
N ILE A 461 -19.04 -5.91 24.57
CA ILE A 461 -18.88 -4.82 25.54
C ILE A 461 -20.20 -4.54 26.27
N ASP A 462 -20.12 -4.46 27.60
CA ASP A 462 -21.19 -3.95 28.47
C ASP A 462 -21.11 -2.42 28.53
N TRP A 463 -21.87 -1.75 27.66
CA TRP A 463 -21.86 -0.32 27.52
C TRP A 463 -22.41 0.45 28.75
N GLU A 464 -23.23 -0.18 29.56
CA GLU A 464 -23.76 0.43 30.79
C GLU A 464 -22.70 0.56 31.87
N ARG A 465 -21.62 -0.23 31.77
CA ARG A 465 -20.56 -0.28 32.79
C ARG A 465 -19.20 0.15 32.27
N THR A 466 -19.01 0.23 30.95
CA THR A 466 -17.74 0.58 30.31
C THR A 466 -17.47 2.08 30.42
N ARG A 467 -16.32 2.45 30.98
CA ARG A 467 -15.90 3.83 31.24
C ARG A 467 -15.07 4.42 30.10
N ALA A 468 -14.23 3.57 29.45
CA ALA A 468 -13.41 3.94 28.30
C ALA A 468 -13.24 2.76 27.34
N TYR A 469 -13.10 3.05 26.04
CA TYR A 469 -13.07 2.05 24.99
C TYR A 469 -12.31 2.51 23.73
N LEU A 470 -11.93 1.56 22.88
CA LEU A 470 -11.39 1.82 21.54
C LEU A 470 -12.49 1.68 20.50
N LYS A 471 -12.51 2.57 19.51
CA LYS A 471 -13.37 2.45 18.32
C LYS A 471 -12.75 1.57 17.23
N ASP A 472 -11.42 1.41 17.23
CA ASP A 472 -10.68 0.68 16.21
C ASP A 472 -9.55 -0.12 16.89
N ASP A 473 -9.34 -1.37 16.47
CA ASP A 473 -8.31 -2.25 17.03
C ASP A 473 -6.89 -1.75 16.76
N LYS A 474 -6.73 -1.08 15.62
CA LYS A 474 -5.50 -0.37 15.23
C LYS A 474 -5.42 1.03 15.87
N GLY A 475 -6.38 1.37 16.73
CA GLY A 475 -6.52 2.70 17.32
C GLY A 475 -5.35 3.07 18.23
N PHE A 476 -5.03 4.34 18.19
CA PHE A 476 -4.07 5.03 19.05
C PHE A 476 -4.79 6.04 19.94
N ASP A 477 -6.13 6.00 19.94
CA ASP A 477 -6.98 6.92 20.70
C ASP A 477 -8.11 6.18 21.43
N ILE A 478 -8.38 6.62 22.64
CA ILE A 478 -9.34 6.01 23.54
C ILE A 478 -10.47 7.02 23.79
N TYR A 479 -11.69 6.53 23.74
CA TYR A 479 -12.91 7.32 24.00
C TYR A 479 -13.41 7.09 25.40
N ILE A 480 -13.84 8.16 26.09
CA ILE A 480 -14.44 8.11 27.41
C ILE A 480 -15.96 8.08 27.23
N ASN A 481 -16.62 7.13 27.90
CA ASN A 481 -18.06 7.00 27.87
C ASN A 481 -18.72 8.03 28.82
N THR A 482 -19.19 9.11 28.23
CA THR A 482 -19.82 10.22 28.97
C THR A 482 -21.28 9.96 29.38
N GLU A 483 -21.93 8.92 28.84
CA GLU A 483 -23.31 8.58 29.14
C GLU A 483 -23.51 8.09 30.61
N LEU A 484 -22.44 7.62 31.23
CA LEU A 484 -22.45 7.12 32.61
C LEU A 484 -22.54 8.23 33.69
N GLY A 485 -22.53 9.50 33.29
CA GLY A 485 -22.55 10.61 34.23
C GLY A 485 -21.36 10.67 35.20
N ALA A 486 -20.36 9.83 34.98
CA ALA A 486 -19.12 9.84 35.73
C ALA A 486 -18.31 11.09 35.41
N ALA A 487 -17.48 11.53 36.34
CA ALA A 487 -16.64 12.70 36.15
C ALA A 487 -15.60 12.40 35.05
N PHE A 488 -15.79 12.96 33.85
CA PHE A 488 -14.91 12.83 32.70
C PHE A 488 -13.44 13.03 33.09
N ASP A 489 -13.14 14.11 33.80
CA ASP A 489 -11.78 14.47 34.24
C ASP A 489 -11.13 13.40 35.16
N GLU A 490 -11.93 12.67 35.91
CA GLU A 490 -11.45 11.60 36.78
C GLU A 490 -11.06 10.39 35.96
N ILE A 491 -11.92 9.97 35.04
CA ILE A 491 -11.62 8.83 34.12
C ILE A 491 -10.42 9.15 33.26
N GLU A 492 -10.35 10.36 32.68
CA GLU A 492 -9.22 10.81 31.88
C GLU A 492 -7.90 10.70 32.66
N ARG A 493 -7.89 11.21 33.91
CA ARG A 493 -6.69 11.17 34.76
C ARG A 493 -6.28 9.77 35.13
N GLU A 494 -7.23 8.90 35.49
CA GLU A 494 -6.97 7.50 35.80
C GLU A 494 -6.42 6.76 34.58
N LEU A 495 -7.01 6.97 33.41
CA LEU A 495 -6.58 6.35 32.17
C LEU A 495 -5.17 6.78 31.76
N LEU A 496 -4.88 8.10 31.82
CA LEU A 496 -3.54 8.62 31.55
C LEU A 496 -2.49 8.05 32.50
N LEU A 497 -2.82 7.91 33.79
CA LEU A 497 -1.93 7.33 34.77
C LEU A 497 -1.72 5.84 34.47
N ALA A 498 -2.77 5.09 34.19
CA ALA A 498 -2.70 3.67 33.88
C ALA A 498 -1.82 3.41 32.64
N LEU A 499 -2.01 4.16 31.57
CA LEU A 499 -1.18 4.05 30.35
C LEU A 499 0.29 4.33 30.62
N ARG A 500 0.60 5.40 31.36
CA ARG A 500 1.98 5.81 31.66
C ARG A 500 2.70 4.90 32.65
N THR A 501 1.96 4.15 33.46
CA THR A 501 2.50 3.20 34.44
C THR A 501 2.38 1.75 34.00
N TRP A 502 1.86 1.51 32.81
CA TRP A 502 1.82 0.17 32.22
C TRP A 502 3.24 -0.32 31.97
N VAL A 503 3.58 -1.46 32.52
CA VAL A 503 4.91 -2.06 32.39
C VAL A 503 4.81 -3.38 31.64
N ASP A 504 5.62 -3.53 30.63
CA ASP A 504 5.90 -4.83 30.04
C ASP A 504 6.88 -5.58 30.94
N GLU A 505 6.36 -6.54 31.69
CA GLU A 505 7.15 -7.33 32.65
C GLU A 505 8.27 -8.15 31.99
N GLY A 506 8.13 -8.45 30.69
CA GLY A 506 9.14 -9.20 29.95
C GLY A 506 10.45 -8.44 29.73
N VAL A 507 10.38 -7.11 29.69
CA VAL A 507 11.55 -6.24 29.43
C VAL A 507 11.71 -5.10 30.45
N GLY A 508 10.77 -4.92 31.37
CA GLY A 508 10.86 -3.94 32.45
C GLY A 508 10.71 -2.48 32.02
N ARG A 509 10.03 -2.21 30.88
CA ARG A 509 9.76 -0.84 30.40
C ARG A 509 8.30 -0.64 30.03
N THR A 510 7.86 0.63 29.91
CA THR A 510 6.53 0.94 29.43
C THR A 510 6.43 0.72 27.92
N PRO A 511 5.32 0.16 27.39
CA PRO A 511 5.06 0.08 25.96
C PRO A 511 4.56 1.41 25.38
N ILE A 512 4.22 2.39 26.21
CA ILE A 512 3.65 3.67 25.82
C ILE A 512 4.72 4.77 25.86
N ALA A 513 5.07 5.32 24.70
CA ALA A 513 6.00 6.42 24.58
C ALA A 513 5.41 7.74 25.12
N ILE A 514 4.15 8.00 24.78
CA ILE A 514 3.43 9.19 25.19
C ILE A 514 1.94 8.88 25.35
N ALA A 515 1.28 9.49 26.32
CA ALA A 515 -0.18 9.52 26.45
C ALA A 515 -0.60 10.94 26.81
N LEU A 516 -1.54 11.51 26.03
CA LEU A 516 -2.00 12.89 26.11
C LEU A 516 -3.53 12.94 26.17
N PRO A 517 -4.10 13.87 26.95
CA PRO A 517 -5.51 14.20 26.78
C PRO A 517 -5.72 14.90 25.42
N LYS A 518 -6.91 14.81 24.85
CA LYS A 518 -7.26 15.42 23.55
C LYS A 518 -6.86 16.89 23.44
N ARG A 519 -7.03 17.66 24.53
CA ARG A 519 -6.67 19.09 24.55
C ARG A 519 -5.20 19.37 24.30
N ASP A 520 -4.30 18.43 24.56
CA ASP A 520 -2.87 18.53 24.35
C ASP A 520 -2.38 17.77 23.10
N ALA A 521 -3.28 17.04 22.45
CA ALA A 521 -2.95 16.19 21.30
C ALA A 521 -2.56 16.98 20.04
N TYR A 522 -2.77 18.30 20.01
CA TYR A 522 -2.26 19.17 18.95
C TYR A 522 -0.73 19.09 18.80
N LEU A 523 -0.02 18.70 19.86
CA LEU A 523 1.42 18.43 19.81
C LEU A 523 1.79 17.28 18.85
N LEU A 524 0.83 16.38 18.59
CA LEU A 524 0.94 15.28 17.63
C LEU A 524 0.16 15.56 16.32
N GLY A 525 -0.30 16.79 16.11
CA GLY A 525 -1.12 17.15 14.96
C GLY A 525 -2.56 16.61 15.01
N GLN A 526 -3.05 16.24 16.23
CA GLN A 526 -4.36 15.63 16.44
C GLN A 526 -5.34 16.60 17.10
N TRP A 527 -6.53 16.74 16.54
CA TRP A 527 -7.69 17.48 17.09
C TRP A 527 -8.96 17.16 16.32
N GLY A 528 -10.07 17.78 16.68
CA GLY A 528 -11.35 17.63 15.99
C GLY A 528 -12.15 16.39 16.42
N ASP A 529 -13.26 16.13 15.72
CA ASP A 529 -14.24 15.13 16.12
C ASP A 529 -13.81 13.68 15.78
N GLN A 530 -12.85 13.53 14.87
CA GLN A 530 -12.30 12.23 14.53
C GLN A 530 -11.23 11.74 15.52
N CYS A 531 -10.91 12.53 16.54
CA CYS A 531 -9.91 12.23 17.54
C CYS A 531 -10.58 11.84 18.86
N GLY A 532 -10.11 10.75 19.50
CA GLY A 532 -10.57 10.32 20.82
C GLY A 532 -10.21 11.26 21.96
N ASP A 533 -10.60 10.94 23.17
CA ASP A 533 -10.42 11.78 24.36
C ASP A 533 -9.01 11.66 24.97
N VAL A 534 -8.39 10.50 24.83
CA VAL A 534 -6.99 10.24 25.21
C VAL A 534 -6.26 9.62 24.02
N ILE A 535 -5.18 10.26 23.60
CA ILE A 535 -4.32 9.83 22.52
C ILE A 535 -3.04 9.24 23.11
N PHE A 536 -2.60 8.12 22.58
CA PHE A 536 -1.31 7.54 22.95
C PHE A 536 -0.49 7.14 21.74
N ALA A 537 0.82 7.08 21.89
CA ALA A 537 1.71 6.49 20.93
C ALA A 537 2.48 5.35 21.60
N TRP A 538 2.62 4.26 20.86
CA TRP A 538 3.50 3.17 21.25
C TRP A 538 4.96 3.62 21.28
N ASP A 539 5.74 3.05 22.17
CA ASP A 539 7.20 3.12 22.08
C ASP A 539 7.66 2.26 20.89
N HIS A 540 8.80 2.63 20.29
CA HIS A 540 9.29 1.94 19.10
C HIS A 540 9.53 0.44 19.38
N GLY A 541 9.25 -0.37 18.38
CA GLY A 541 9.27 -1.83 18.48
C GLY A 541 8.03 -2.44 19.11
N TYR A 542 7.08 -1.65 19.63
CA TYR A 542 5.78 -2.14 20.03
C TYR A 542 4.76 -1.89 18.92
N VAL A 543 3.96 -2.89 18.65
CA VAL A 543 2.84 -2.81 17.70
C VAL A 543 1.54 -3.22 18.38
N SER A 544 0.44 -2.62 17.95
CA SER A 544 -0.89 -3.01 18.41
C SER A 544 -1.15 -4.47 18.03
N GLY A 545 -1.62 -5.27 18.97
CA GLY A 545 -2.05 -6.65 18.70
C GLY A 545 -3.21 -6.65 17.72
N TYR A 546 -2.89 -6.96 16.48
CA TYR A 546 -3.87 -7.30 15.45
C TYR A 546 -4.24 -8.75 15.65
N TYR A 547 -5.51 -9.09 15.62
CA TYR A 547 -5.98 -10.46 15.59
C TYR A 547 -5.63 -11.34 16.80
N GLY A 548 -6.61 -11.53 17.65
CA GLY A 548 -6.75 -12.71 18.44
C GLY A 548 -5.73 -12.91 19.56
N GLN A 549 -5.10 -11.85 20.09
CA GLN A 549 -4.18 -12.04 21.20
C GLN A 549 -4.69 -11.44 22.49
N TRP A 550 -5.49 -12.21 23.20
CA TRP A 550 -5.91 -11.88 24.56
C TRP A 550 -4.82 -12.17 25.61
N LYS A 551 -3.54 -12.02 25.21
CA LYS A 551 -2.38 -12.39 26.05
C LYS A 551 -1.64 -11.20 26.69
N GLY A 552 -2.13 -9.97 26.48
CA GLY A 552 -1.43 -8.78 26.96
C GLY A 552 -0.25 -8.41 26.07
N ILE A 553 0.97 -8.37 26.63
CA ILE A 553 2.18 -8.09 25.85
C ILE A 553 2.95 -9.38 25.61
N VAL A 554 3.31 -9.65 24.37
CA VAL A 554 4.12 -10.81 23.95
C VAL A 554 5.32 -10.37 23.14
N GLY A 555 6.42 -11.12 23.26
CA GLY A 555 7.60 -10.92 22.42
C GLY A 555 7.35 -11.35 21.00
N GLY A 556 7.83 -10.57 20.02
CA GLY A 556 7.86 -10.97 18.63
C GLY A 556 8.72 -12.22 18.47
N GLY A 557 8.34 -13.14 17.54
CA GLY A 557 9.06 -14.40 17.30
C GLY A 557 8.97 -15.45 18.41
N ALA A 558 8.23 -15.20 19.50
CA ALA A 558 8.04 -16.19 20.56
C ALA A 558 7.20 -17.36 20.06
N ALA A 559 7.59 -18.60 20.40
CA ALA A 559 6.83 -19.79 20.08
C ALA A 559 5.39 -19.67 20.61
N GLY A 560 4.40 -19.72 19.72
CA GLY A 560 2.99 -19.54 20.03
C GLY A 560 2.50 -18.09 20.03
N ALA A 561 3.36 -17.10 19.71
CA ALA A 561 2.86 -15.85 19.19
C ALA A 561 2.28 -16.12 17.79
N PRO A 562 1.09 -15.60 17.45
CA PRO A 562 0.64 -15.65 16.07
C PRO A 562 1.66 -14.92 15.21
N GLU A 563 1.70 -15.32 13.95
CA GLU A 563 2.63 -14.85 12.95
C GLU A 563 3.00 -13.40 13.18
N VAL A 564 4.25 -13.19 13.56
CA VAL A 564 4.78 -11.88 13.83
C VAL A 564 4.94 -11.23 12.48
N TYR A 565 4.17 -10.22 12.23
CA TYR A 565 4.41 -9.33 11.11
C TYR A 565 5.85 -8.82 11.24
N GLY A 566 6.62 -8.86 10.15
CA GLY A 566 8.04 -8.60 10.21
C GLY A 566 8.40 -7.18 10.62
N ALA A 567 7.64 -6.19 10.13
CA ALA A 567 7.78 -4.78 10.45
C ALA A 567 6.49 -4.03 10.17
N HIS A 568 6.28 -2.93 10.85
CA HIS A 568 5.11 -2.08 10.67
C HIS A 568 5.47 -0.59 10.67
N HIS A 569 4.49 0.17 10.30
CA HIS A 569 4.30 1.58 10.56
C HIS A 569 2.99 1.76 11.34
N GLY A 570 2.73 2.91 11.98
CA GLY A 570 1.45 3.05 12.67
C GLY A 570 1.41 3.99 13.86
N GLY A 571 0.81 3.54 14.95
CA GLY A 571 0.55 4.34 16.15
C GLY A 571 1.74 4.52 17.09
N PHE A 572 2.97 4.47 16.60
CA PHE A 572 4.17 4.81 17.36
C PHE A 572 4.76 6.14 16.87
N LEU A 573 5.58 6.77 17.70
CA LEU A 573 6.25 8.00 17.31
C LEU A 573 7.24 7.71 16.17
N PRO A 574 7.35 8.61 15.18
CA PRO A 574 8.31 8.46 14.10
C PRO A 574 9.70 8.18 14.64
N THR A 575 10.31 7.12 14.16
CA THR A 575 11.62 6.62 14.61
C THR A 575 12.55 6.46 13.42
N ARG A 576 13.75 6.99 13.54
CA ARG A 576 14.81 6.90 12.54
C ARG A 576 15.90 5.94 13.02
N ASN A 577 16.21 4.96 12.19
CA ASN A 577 17.46 4.20 12.24
C ASN A 577 18.26 4.61 10.99
N GLU A 578 19.57 4.81 11.14
CA GLU A 578 20.39 5.29 10.02
C GLU A 578 20.94 4.15 9.15
N ASP A 579 20.83 2.90 9.61
CA ASP A 579 21.42 1.77 8.90
C ASP A 579 20.45 1.10 7.90
N ILE A 580 19.27 0.65 8.37
CA ILE A 580 18.33 -0.12 7.55
C ILE A 580 16.91 0.42 7.70
N SER A 581 16.36 0.40 8.92
CA SER A 581 14.95 0.72 9.17
C SER A 581 14.76 2.21 9.48
N SER A 582 13.67 2.76 9.02
CA SER A 582 13.21 4.11 9.37
C SER A 582 11.72 4.19 9.11
N SER A 583 10.95 4.76 10.04
CA SER A 583 9.54 5.08 9.81
C SER A 583 9.32 6.46 9.19
N PHE A 584 10.40 7.20 8.89
CA PHE A 584 10.31 8.48 8.19
C PHE A 584 9.89 8.29 6.74
N GLY A 585 9.11 9.24 6.24
CA GLY A 585 8.78 9.33 4.83
C GLY A 585 9.94 9.89 4.00
N THR A 586 9.67 10.13 2.73
CA THR A 586 10.69 10.51 1.74
C THR A 586 10.25 11.70 0.91
N MET A 587 11.19 12.62 0.64
CA MET A 587 11.07 13.65 -0.38
C MET A 587 12.39 13.79 -1.13
N LEU A 588 12.48 13.17 -2.30
CA LEU A 588 13.56 13.44 -3.26
C LEU A 588 13.04 14.42 -4.29
N LEU A 589 13.83 15.42 -4.66
CA LEU A 589 13.40 16.43 -5.61
C LEU A 589 14.56 16.93 -6.47
N ALA A 590 14.40 16.88 -7.78
CA ALA A 590 15.34 17.44 -8.73
C ALA A 590 14.59 18.27 -9.78
N GLY A 591 15.23 19.31 -10.30
CA GLY A 591 14.67 20.18 -11.32
C GLY A 591 15.35 21.56 -11.35
N PRO A 592 14.86 22.46 -12.19
CA PRO A 592 15.42 23.82 -12.31
C PRO A 592 15.41 24.59 -10.99
N GLY A 593 16.57 25.15 -10.60
CA GLY A 593 16.69 25.92 -9.35
C GLY A 593 16.62 25.10 -8.06
N ILE A 594 16.59 23.77 -8.16
CA ILE A 594 16.76 22.88 -7.00
C ILE A 594 18.25 22.65 -6.77
N LYS A 595 18.68 22.69 -5.50
CA LYS A 595 20.07 22.40 -5.11
C LYS A 595 20.46 21.00 -5.56
N LYS A 596 21.72 20.86 -5.99
CA LYS A 596 22.28 19.60 -6.48
C LYS A 596 23.15 18.95 -5.42
N GLY A 597 23.02 17.64 -5.24
CA GLY A 597 23.80 16.90 -4.25
C GLY A 597 23.54 17.37 -2.82
N TYR A 598 22.35 17.86 -2.53
CA TYR A 598 21.99 18.44 -1.25
C TYR A 598 21.16 17.45 -0.43
N GLU A 599 21.56 17.24 0.79
CA GLU A 599 20.77 16.63 1.84
C GLU A 599 20.57 17.67 2.94
N ARG A 600 19.35 17.78 3.44
CA ARG A 600 19.03 18.74 4.51
C ARG A 600 19.84 18.40 5.77
N ASP A 601 20.47 19.41 6.32
CA ASP A 601 21.08 19.30 7.65
C ASP A 601 19.96 19.35 8.71
N TYR A 602 19.61 18.17 9.22
CA TYR A 602 18.52 18.02 10.18
C TYR A 602 18.80 18.67 11.54
N ASP A 603 20.08 18.84 11.90
CA ASP A 603 20.47 19.48 13.16
C ASP A 603 20.26 20.99 13.10
N SER A 604 20.51 21.59 11.93
CA SER A 604 20.37 23.05 11.72
C SER A 604 18.96 23.48 11.31
N HIS A 605 18.24 22.64 10.55
CA HIS A 605 16.98 23.02 9.92
C HIS A 605 15.78 22.18 10.39
N GLY A 606 16.01 21.09 11.16
CA GLY A 606 14.99 20.10 11.48
C GLY A 606 14.54 19.32 10.25
N TYR A 607 13.53 18.49 10.43
CA TYR A 607 12.97 17.68 9.34
C TYR A 607 11.97 18.49 8.49
N ILE A 608 11.86 18.12 7.21
CA ILE A 608 10.72 18.50 6.39
C ILE A 608 9.53 17.70 6.89
N HIS A 609 8.42 18.33 7.25
CA HIS A 609 7.18 17.62 7.55
C HIS A 609 6.50 17.15 6.27
N ALA A 610 5.76 16.05 6.33
CA ALA A 610 4.96 15.59 5.20
C ALA A 610 4.01 16.70 4.67
N ALA A 611 3.49 17.55 5.57
CA ALA A 611 2.66 18.70 5.22
C ALA A 611 3.40 19.77 4.39
N ASP A 612 4.74 19.87 4.47
CA ASP A 612 5.55 20.87 3.76
C ASP A 612 5.70 20.55 2.26
N VAL A 613 5.43 19.32 1.85
CA VAL A 613 5.54 18.86 0.46
C VAL A 613 4.60 19.65 -0.46
N VAL A 614 3.34 19.77 -0.07
CA VAL A 614 2.31 20.45 -0.88
C VAL A 614 2.63 21.93 -1.13
N PRO A 615 2.90 22.77 -0.11
CA PRO A 615 3.22 24.18 -0.35
C PRO A 615 4.54 24.35 -1.11
N THR A 616 5.50 23.42 -0.99
CA THR A 616 6.74 23.42 -1.78
C THR A 616 6.45 23.17 -3.27
N PHE A 617 5.58 22.20 -3.60
CA PHE A 617 5.15 21.97 -4.98
C PHE A 617 4.31 23.12 -5.54
N CYS A 618 3.41 23.68 -4.74
CA CYS A 618 2.64 24.86 -5.12
C CYS A 618 3.54 26.06 -5.42
N HIS A 619 4.62 26.25 -4.63
CA HIS A 619 5.63 27.28 -4.89
C HIS A 619 6.34 27.07 -6.23
N ILE A 620 6.76 25.84 -6.54
CA ILE A 620 7.34 25.50 -7.85
C ILE A 620 6.38 25.83 -8.98
N LEU A 621 5.10 25.48 -8.82
CA LEU A 621 4.07 25.67 -9.84
C LEU A 621 3.44 27.08 -9.85
N ASP A 622 3.97 28.05 -9.11
CA ASP A 622 3.43 29.40 -8.99
C ASP A 622 1.92 29.41 -8.69
N THR A 623 1.50 28.60 -7.70
CA THR A 623 0.11 28.41 -7.29
C THR A 623 -0.02 28.61 -5.77
N ALA A 624 -1.13 29.19 -5.32
CA ALA A 624 -1.44 29.21 -3.90
C ALA A 624 -1.73 27.78 -3.40
N PRO A 625 -1.25 27.41 -2.20
CA PRO A 625 -1.51 26.09 -1.65
C PRO A 625 -3.00 25.87 -1.35
N PRO A 626 -3.41 24.63 -1.02
CA PRO A 626 -4.75 24.32 -0.53
C PRO A 626 -5.18 25.22 0.62
N ALA A 627 -6.48 25.49 0.71
CA ALA A 627 -7.03 26.48 1.66
C ALA A 627 -6.74 26.13 3.14
N GLN A 628 -6.65 24.84 3.47
CA GLN A 628 -6.33 24.35 4.82
C GLN A 628 -4.87 23.96 5.00
N ASN A 629 -3.98 24.32 4.07
CA ASN A 629 -2.56 24.04 4.20
C ASN A 629 -1.97 24.59 5.51
N GLN A 630 -1.21 23.79 6.20
CA GLN A 630 -0.51 24.12 7.44
C GLN A 630 0.99 23.88 7.36
N GLY A 631 1.45 23.32 6.25
CA GLY A 631 2.86 23.15 5.95
C GLY A 631 3.52 24.45 5.50
N THR A 632 4.83 24.43 5.45
CA THR A 632 5.69 25.53 5.03
C THR A 632 6.49 25.16 3.79
N ILE A 633 6.96 26.15 3.04
CA ILE A 633 7.83 25.92 1.87
C ILE A 633 9.21 25.52 2.39
N ALA A 634 9.76 24.42 1.88
CA ALA A 634 11.13 23.99 2.17
C ALA A 634 12.13 24.84 1.35
N HIS A 635 12.31 26.09 1.74
CA HIS A 635 13.12 27.09 1.00
C HIS A 635 14.58 26.70 0.86
N ASP A 636 15.12 25.95 1.82
CA ASP A 636 16.50 25.48 1.81
C ASP A 636 16.82 24.50 0.69
N LEU A 637 15.82 23.93 0.03
CA LEU A 637 16.00 23.05 -1.14
C LEU A 637 16.31 23.82 -2.43
N PHE A 638 16.09 25.15 -2.47
CA PHE A 638 16.24 25.98 -3.66
C PHE A 638 17.60 26.66 -3.70
N GLU A 639 18.15 26.82 -4.93
CA GLU A 639 19.36 27.61 -5.17
C GLU A 639 19.12 29.08 -4.82
N GLY A 640 20.14 29.79 -4.36
CA GLY A 640 20.07 31.23 -4.08
C GLY A 640 19.46 31.62 -2.73
N ASN A 641 19.00 30.67 -1.92
CA ASN A 641 18.48 30.92 -0.55
C ASN A 641 19.55 30.87 0.54
N GLU A 642 20.81 31.13 0.21
CA GLU A 642 21.91 31.20 1.21
C GLU A 642 21.86 32.46 2.10
N MET A 643 20.96 33.41 1.79
CA MET A 643 20.90 34.73 2.43
C MET A 643 20.39 34.78 3.87
N MET A 644 20.04 33.67 4.51
CA MET A 644 19.65 33.69 5.93
C MET A 644 20.82 33.42 6.90
N ARG A 645 21.97 32.97 6.40
CA ARG A 645 23.14 32.67 7.27
C ARG A 645 23.96 33.89 7.70
N GLU A 646 23.83 35.04 7.04
CA GLU A 646 24.68 36.23 7.31
C GLU A 646 24.05 37.28 8.25
N ARG A 647 22.84 37.07 8.78
CA ARG A 647 22.21 38.07 9.67
C ARG A 647 22.44 37.88 11.17
N ASP A 648 23.00 36.75 11.58
CA ASP A 648 23.28 36.47 13.00
C ASP A 648 24.75 36.63 13.40
N GLY A 649 25.56 37.27 12.54
CA GLY A 649 26.99 37.48 12.73
C GLY A 649 27.39 38.97 12.86
N SER A 650 26.54 39.85 13.44
CA SER A 650 26.96 41.19 13.82
C SER A 650 26.29 41.67 15.09
#